data_23f99fa1812ae6b10cb2fcddc1d7e98b
#
_entry.id   23f99fa1812ae6b10cb2fcddc1d7e98b
#
_cell.length_a   1.000
_cell.length_b   1.000
_cell.length_c   1.000
_cell.angle_alpha   90.00
_cell.angle_beta   90.00
_cell.angle_gamma   90.00
#
_symmetry.space_group_name_H-M   'P 1'
#
loop_
_entity.id
_entity.type
_entity.pdbx_description
1 polymer ?
#
loop_
_entity_poly.entity_id
_entity_poly.type
_entity_poly.pdbx_seq_one_letter_code
_entity_poly.pdbx_strand_id
1 'polypeptide(L)'
;MNDELMEQIDEWHKAEKHQEIIDALEQIPEAERDFETTGFLARAYNNIEEYAKAAELLESVREEGAEDERWNFRMGYAQYFLNNYREALDYFSKARELNPEDEYTLSIIRQCNMHLPLTRRVKEFWNWFVENEEKLSGMMNPKSMEEADAFMEFISKGTNLISEDMHFNIGGDHEFTFSVEGWPDLFIIYPYIISCMPECLKGKWKFFPFNPGKVGSFAYRVHDTDVDMGKIMVKASYDEKRENFNIRYYDKNLCALPEENSDGNFHVILELVLGEGVSFKYVNGIERASGIEEGMIALSGLRQHIEETVKSHGHEFFENPKDVYTGYQLTPKESDELRFDVIVGSTCLSSIVADYYHGSTEIFDHANGFGAQALYIVFQNGAGEDNILNFRHDLEDRITEEILEPGNLGVITGGATGTEYSYIDLFVYNQQVFISTLLPLLDEYPEYSFYLSEFCRQGQLCRLSDSEPWKGESPDGISYSPGDDTFFSQIEEWNEKDEYTKSIRALEAIPEEQQDYRIKMLLVSAYENYAIIGDNDEGTERWKGDRVLLKAIRLMETVRDEGEKNANWNMRMAYAYQYLMRQEEKAIEYAKRWAELDPEDSSAKEVIEECMEEISKRENSSNVKESDTVEPCATSNTHIETRETENIELRDKNMDNRQKEAALAAMIAWLSHSQELGHKPAEIECTGTFVLHDMTYYIFKYKDTKDSEWLLGVNGGYEGDSLSDCGHTFSEMEPYDEKTAVKDATALVEMVRSYWMEQAKQAEEREKKAGTFVGFALLSDNSWDKEKYIRDLKEQWDITAEEKSDEERNPESLVFDVGDMMAAVSLMPAPVPNGEAEECAKNNYMWSEAEKTAKEHKAHIMVAVIGKEESLIERGKLYVKLL
;
A
#
# COMPACT_ATOMS: atom_id res chain seq x y z
N MET A 1 43.84 14.74 -2.85
CA MET A 1 43.48 15.60 -1.67
C MET A 1 44.27 15.15 -0.44
N ASN A 2 44.58 16.00 0.59
CA ASN A 2 45.26 15.53 1.83
C ASN A 2 44.21 15.11 2.88
N ASP A 3 44.59 14.18 3.77
CA ASP A 3 43.72 13.60 4.80
C ASP A 3 43.07 14.66 5.72
N GLU A 4 43.81 15.75 6.03
CA GLU A 4 43.34 16.83 6.91
C GLU A 4 42.20 17.65 6.27
N LEU A 5 42.25 17.86 4.93
CA LEU A 5 41.17 18.54 4.19
C LEU A 5 39.94 17.61 4.00
N MET A 6 40.18 16.31 3.84
CA MET A 6 39.08 15.35 3.78
C MET A 6 38.27 15.30 5.09
N GLU A 7 38.96 15.18 6.23
CA GLU A 7 38.30 15.24 7.55
C GLU A 7 37.54 16.57 7.73
N GLN A 8 38.11 17.67 7.27
CA GLN A 8 37.43 18.98 7.35
C GLN A 8 36.21 19.09 6.43
N ILE A 9 36.24 18.52 5.22
CA ILE A 9 35.08 18.47 4.30
C ILE A 9 33.97 17.62 4.93
N ASP A 10 34.28 16.49 5.54
CA ASP A 10 33.32 15.67 6.21
C ASP A 10 32.68 16.40 7.42
N GLU A 11 33.48 17.12 8.20
CA GLU A 11 32.95 17.96 9.28
C GLU A 11 32.02 19.07 8.76
N TRP A 12 32.42 19.74 7.68
CA TRP A 12 31.61 20.78 7.06
C TRP A 12 30.31 20.19 6.44
N HIS A 13 30.43 19.06 5.82
CA HIS A 13 29.25 18.39 5.27
C HIS A 13 28.24 18.01 6.37
N LYS A 14 28.70 17.40 7.48
CA LYS A 14 27.86 17.10 8.65
C LYS A 14 27.28 18.36 9.31
N ALA A 15 27.92 19.49 9.17
CA ALA A 15 27.48 20.79 9.67
C ALA A 15 26.75 21.64 8.60
N GLU A 16 26.41 21.05 7.44
CA GLU A 16 25.73 21.67 6.29
C GLU A 16 26.41 22.95 5.76
N LYS A 17 27.69 23.06 5.99
CA LYS A 17 28.51 24.17 5.53
C LYS A 17 29.02 23.96 4.11
N HIS A 18 28.06 23.82 3.18
CA HIS A 18 28.37 23.51 1.78
C HIS A 18 29.13 24.61 1.06
N GLN A 19 28.88 25.86 1.42
CA GLN A 19 29.64 27.00 0.85
C GLN A 19 31.11 26.98 1.25
N GLU A 20 31.45 26.62 2.52
CA GLU A 20 32.84 26.48 2.97
C GLU A 20 33.56 25.35 2.22
N ILE A 21 32.85 24.24 1.88
CA ILE A 21 33.40 23.18 1.04
C ILE A 21 33.72 23.73 -0.36
N ILE A 22 32.81 24.45 -0.97
CA ILE A 22 33.00 25.10 -2.28
C ILE A 22 34.20 26.06 -2.25
N ASP A 23 34.21 26.96 -1.27
CA ASP A 23 35.25 27.98 -1.14
C ASP A 23 36.63 27.35 -0.97
N ALA A 24 36.72 26.23 -0.24
CA ALA A 24 38.00 25.54 -0.04
C ALA A 24 38.45 24.75 -1.28
N LEU A 25 37.54 24.05 -1.95
CA LEU A 25 37.86 23.21 -3.10
C LEU A 25 38.06 24.03 -4.40
N GLU A 26 37.42 25.19 -4.53
CA GLU A 26 37.66 26.10 -5.66
C GLU A 26 39.03 26.75 -5.61
N GLN A 27 39.71 26.82 -4.45
CA GLN A 27 41.09 27.27 -4.34
C GLN A 27 42.09 26.30 -4.99
N ILE A 28 41.68 25.02 -5.18
CA ILE A 28 42.46 24.03 -5.94
C ILE A 28 42.29 24.33 -7.43
N PRO A 29 43.38 24.59 -8.17
CA PRO A 29 43.25 24.81 -9.62
C PRO A 29 42.57 23.63 -10.31
N GLU A 30 41.68 23.91 -11.25
CA GLU A 30 40.90 22.90 -11.96
C GLU A 30 41.75 21.74 -12.52
N ALA A 31 42.92 22.02 -13.06
CA ALA A 31 43.87 21.05 -13.58
C ALA A 31 44.53 20.15 -12.50
N GLU A 32 44.38 20.48 -11.22
CA GLU A 32 44.91 19.73 -10.08
C GLU A 32 43.80 19.01 -9.28
N ARG A 33 42.50 19.17 -9.66
CA ARG A 33 41.40 18.46 -9.05
C ARG A 33 41.34 17.04 -9.60
N ASP A 34 41.44 16.10 -8.70
CA ASP A 34 41.24 14.68 -8.98
C ASP A 34 39.73 14.32 -8.98
N PHE A 35 39.39 13.08 -9.33
CA PHE A 35 38.04 12.56 -9.36
C PHE A 35 37.29 12.80 -8.05
N GLU A 36 37.95 12.48 -6.92
CA GLU A 36 37.37 12.62 -5.59
C GLU A 36 37.08 14.08 -5.22
N THR A 37 38.05 14.98 -5.45
CA THR A 37 37.89 16.42 -5.24
C THR A 37 36.72 16.98 -6.05
N THR A 38 36.64 16.61 -7.35
CA THR A 38 35.54 17.03 -8.23
C THR A 38 34.21 16.49 -7.75
N GLY A 39 34.18 15.23 -7.26
CA GLY A 39 32.97 14.62 -6.71
C GLY A 39 32.46 15.33 -5.46
N PHE A 40 33.33 15.71 -4.50
CA PHE A 40 32.90 16.47 -3.32
C PHE A 40 32.43 17.89 -3.68
N LEU A 41 33.08 18.54 -4.63
CA LEU A 41 32.68 19.86 -5.09
C LEU A 41 31.28 19.80 -5.78
N ALA A 42 31.05 18.81 -6.63
CA ALA A 42 29.75 18.62 -7.28
C ALA A 42 28.64 18.31 -6.25
N ARG A 43 28.94 17.48 -5.22
CA ARG A 43 27.99 17.22 -4.12
C ARG A 43 27.65 18.52 -3.38
N ALA A 44 28.63 19.36 -3.09
CA ALA A 44 28.40 20.63 -2.43
C ALA A 44 27.55 21.59 -3.28
N TYR A 45 27.76 21.61 -4.60
CA TYR A 45 26.93 22.40 -5.51
C TYR A 45 25.50 21.83 -5.62
N ASN A 46 25.30 20.51 -5.62
CA ASN A 46 23.96 19.92 -5.55
C ASN A 46 23.22 20.38 -4.28
N ASN A 47 23.92 20.41 -3.15
CA ASN A 47 23.32 20.77 -1.86
C ASN A 47 22.99 22.28 -1.72
N ILE A 48 23.56 23.14 -2.53
CA ILE A 48 23.18 24.57 -2.61
C ILE A 48 22.33 24.89 -3.87
N GLU A 49 21.72 23.87 -4.46
CA GLU A 49 20.80 23.97 -5.61
C GLU A 49 21.42 24.49 -6.91
N GLU A 50 22.75 24.52 -7.00
CA GLU A 50 23.48 24.87 -8.22
C GLU A 50 23.69 23.64 -9.13
N TYR A 51 22.58 22.95 -9.45
CA TYR A 51 22.56 21.65 -10.14
C TYR A 51 23.27 21.65 -11.50
N ALA A 52 23.16 22.76 -12.26
CA ALA A 52 23.85 22.88 -13.56
C ALA A 52 25.37 22.84 -13.42
N LYS A 53 25.92 23.48 -12.37
CA LYS A 53 27.36 23.44 -12.08
C LYS A 53 27.80 22.07 -11.60
N ALA A 54 27.00 21.42 -10.77
CA ALA A 54 27.26 20.06 -10.32
C ALA A 54 27.34 19.09 -11.50
N ALA A 55 26.37 19.15 -12.43
CA ALA A 55 26.36 18.34 -13.64
C ALA A 55 27.59 18.60 -14.54
N GLU A 56 27.97 19.86 -14.76
CA GLU A 56 29.14 20.24 -15.55
C GLU A 56 30.44 19.68 -14.94
N LEU A 57 30.62 19.78 -13.63
CA LEU A 57 31.75 19.23 -12.91
C LEU A 57 31.80 17.69 -13.03
N LEU A 58 30.71 17.01 -12.79
CA LEU A 58 30.63 15.56 -12.92
C LEU A 58 30.91 15.10 -14.35
N GLU A 59 30.41 15.83 -15.35
CA GLU A 59 30.69 15.53 -16.75
C GLU A 59 32.18 15.60 -17.09
N SER A 60 32.94 16.51 -16.47
CA SER A 60 34.38 16.63 -16.71
C SER A 60 35.18 15.40 -16.28
N VAL A 61 34.63 14.53 -15.40
CA VAL A 61 35.25 13.30 -14.89
C VAL A 61 34.46 12.05 -15.26
N ARG A 62 33.63 12.13 -16.31
CA ARG A 62 32.75 11.02 -16.74
C ARG A 62 33.49 9.70 -17.00
N GLU A 63 34.69 9.75 -17.62
CA GLU A 63 35.45 8.52 -17.94
C GLU A 63 35.83 7.73 -16.68
N GLU A 64 36.06 8.42 -15.56
CA GLU A 64 36.40 7.80 -14.29
C GLU A 64 35.12 7.43 -13.49
N GLY A 65 34.04 8.22 -13.66
CA GLY A 65 32.82 8.13 -12.89
C GLY A 65 31.77 7.16 -13.41
N ALA A 66 31.82 6.77 -14.68
CA ALA A 66 30.77 5.96 -15.32
C ALA A 66 30.46 4.63 -14.59
N GLU A 67 31.45 4.03 -13.92
CA GLU A 67 31.32 2.81 -13.12
C GLU A 67 31.45 3.07 -11.61
N ASP A 68 31.24 4.32 -11.16
CA ASP A 68 31.19 4.70 -9.76
C ASP A 68 29.75 5.01 -9.34
N GLU A 69 29.26 4.34 -8.30
CA GLU A 69 27.90 4.48 -7.79
C GLU A 69 27.58 5.92 -7.36
N ARG A 70 28.48 6.55 -6.58
CA ARG A 70 28.28 7.90 -6.05
C ARG A 70 28.28 8.96 -7.16
N TRP A 71 29.09 8.77 -8.19
CA TRP A 71 29.10 9.67 -9.34
C TRP A 71 27.77 9.59 -10.10
N ASN A 72 27.30 8.38 -10.38
CA ASN A 72 26.02 8.16 -11.06
C ASN A 72 24.88 8.74 -10.23
N PHE A 73 24.85 8.48 -8.92
CA PHE A 73 23.85 9.05 -8.03
C PHE A 73 23.85 10.59 -8.06
N ARG A 74 25.02 11.24 -7.92
CA ARG A 74 25.14 12.71 -7.91
C ARG A 74 24.74 13.33 -9.25
N MET A 75 25.08 12.68 -10.36
CA MET A 75 24.67 13.11 -11.71
C MET A 75 23.14 12.98 -11.86
N GLY A 76 22.59 11.82 -11.49
CA GLY A 76 21.14 11.59 -11.49
C GLY A 76 20.41 12.65 -10.67
N TYR A 77 20.92 12.98 -9.49
CA TYR A 77 20.36 14.01 -8.61
C TYR A 77 20.37 15.40 -9.28
N ALA A 78 21.48 15.80 -9.87
CA ALA A 78 21.56 17.07 -10.62
C ALA A 78 20.55 17.09 -11.79
N GLN A 79 20.46 16.01 -12.58
CA GLN A 79 19.53 15.92 -13.71
C GLN A 79 18.06 15.93 -13.27
N TYR A 80 17.74 15.29 -12.14
CA TYR A 80 16.38 15.28 -11.59
C TYR A 80 15.90 16.70 -11.30
N PHE A 81 16.69 17.50 -10.59
CA PHE A 81 16.31 18.88 -10.26
C PHE A 81 16.41 19.84 -11.45
N LEU A 82 17.13 19.46 -12.51
CA LEU A 82 17.08 20.15 -13.81
C LEU A 82 15.85 19.74 -14.64
N ASN A 83 14.96 18.89 -14.10
CA ASN A 83 13.78 18.33 -14.77
C ASN A 83 14.11 17.41 -15.98
N ASN A 84 15.32 16.92 -16.07
CA ASN A 84 15.76 15.96 -17.08
C ASN A 84 15.53 14.52 -16.58
N TYR A 85 14.27 14.21 -16.24
CA TYR A 85 13.89 12.99 -15.52
C TYR A 85 14.31 11.69 -16.20
N ARG A 86 14.36 11.63 -17.54
CA ARG A 86 14.82 10.44 -18.26
C ARG A 86 16.32 10.21 -18.06
N GLU A 87 17.12 11.25 -18.25
CA GLU A 87 18.56 11.19 -18.00
C GLU A 87 18.86 10.92 -16.53
N ALA A 88 18.10 11.52 -15.61
CA ALA A 88 18.20 11.21 -14.20
C ALA A 88 17.93 9.73 -13.90
N LEU A 89 16.90 9.16 -14.52
CA LEU A 89 16.54 7.75 -14.36
C LEU A 89 17.67 6.83 -14.83
N ASP A 90 18.31 7.12 -16.00
CA ASP A 90 19.42 6.35 -16.53
C ASP A 90 20.59 6.30 -15.52
N TYR A 91 20.93 7.46 -14.92
CA TYR A 91 22.00 7.53 -13.93
C TYR A 91 21.63 6.85 -12.60
N PHE A 92 20.41 7.03 -12.10
CA PHE A 92 19.98 6.34 -10.88
C PHE A 92 19.86 4.83 -11.06
N SER A 93 19.41 4.38 -12.23
CA SER A 93 19.38 2.94 -12.57
C SER A 93 20.79 2.35 -12.56
N LYS A 94 21.79 3.09 -13.11
CA LYS A 94 23.18 2.66 -13.03
C LYS A 94 23.73 2.66 -11.61
N ALA A 95 23.39 3.66 -10.81
CA ALA A 95 23.76 3.68 -9.39
C ALA A 95 23.17 2.49 -8.64
N ARG A 96 21.88 2.15 -8.88
CA ARG A 96 21.21 0.98 -8.31
C ARG A 96 21.82 -0.36 -8.76
N GLU A 97 22.22 -0.48 -10.03
CA GLU A 97 22.95 -1.64 -10.53
C GLU A 97 24.26 -1.86 -9.76
N LEU A 98 24.99 -0.77 -9.49
CA LEU A 98 26.27 -0.80 -8.77
C LEU A 98 26.09 -1.02 -7.25
N ASN A 99 24.98 -0.58 -6.67
CA ASN A 99 24.64 -0.78 -5.26
C ASN A 99 23.15 -1.17 -5.10
N PRO A 100 22.81 -2.47 -5.25
CA PRO A 100 21.42 -2.93 -5.19
C PRO A 100 20.72 -2.77 -3.81
N GLU A 101 21.50 -2.60 -2.75
CA GLU A 101 20.96 -2.49 -1.37
C GLU A 101 20.54 -1.06 -1.01
N ASP A 102 20.81 -0.07 -1.88
CA ASP A 102 20.47 1.33 -1.58
C ASP A 102 18.98 1.63 -1.82
N GLU A 103 18.20 1.62 -0.75
CA GLU A 103 16.76 1.94 -0.74
C GLU A 103 16.47 3.40 -1.11
N TYR A 104 17.40 4.32 -0.84
CA TYR A 104 17.22 5.73 -1.18
C TYR A 104 17.25 5.94 -2.70
N THR A 105 18.20 5.31 -3.40
CA THR A 105 18.24 5.31 -4.86
C THR A 105 16.98 4.69 -5.46
N LEU A 106 16.44 3.62 -4.89
CA LEU A 106 15.16 3.04 -5.32
C LEU A 106 14.00 4.04 -5.14
N SER A 107 13.95 4.73 -4.02
CA SER A 107 12.89 5.74 -3.77
C SER A 107 12.93 6.87 -4.81
N ILE A 108 14.11 7.38 -5.17
CA ILE A 108 14.22 8.47 -6.16
C ILE A 108 13.96 7.98 -7.60
N ILE A 109 14.26 6.72 -7.92
CA ILE A 109 13.85 6.07 -9.18
C ILE A 109 12.32 6.07 -9.29
N ARG A 110 11.61 5.68 -8.23
CA ARG A 110 10.13 5.73 -8.19
C ARG A 110 9.61 7.15 -8.43
N GLN A 111 10.24 8.15 -7.85
CA GLN A 111 9.88 9.55 -8.08
C GLN A 111 10.13 10.00 -9.54
N CYS A 112 11.24 9.62 -10.14
CA CYS A 112 11.51 9.87 -11.57
C CYS A 112 10.41 9.28 -12.44
N ASN A 113 10.01 8.04 -12.17
CA ASN A 113 8.97 7.34 -12.92
C ASN A 113 7.60 8.02 -12.82
N MET A 114 7.28 8.65 -11.68
CA MET A 114 6.06 9.46 -11.53
C MET A 114 6.03 10.69 -12.48
N HIS A 115 7.20 11.26 -12.80
CA HIS A 115 7.32 12.35 -13.79
C HIS A 115 7.34 11.84 -15.24
N LEU A 116 7.52 10.53 -15.42
CA LEU A 116 7.52 9.83 -16.71
C LEU A 116 6.40 8.78 -16.77
N PRO A 117 5.12 9.17 -16.62
CA PRO A 117 4.02 8.22 -16.59
C PRO A 117 3.91 7.42 -17.89
N LEU A 118 3.35 6.21 -17.82
CA LEU A 118 3.20 5.31 -18.97
C LEU A 118 2.50 6.00 -20.17
N THR A 119 1.49 6.83 -19.92
CA THR A 119 0.80 7.60 -20.97
C THR A 119 1.75 8.46 -21.80
N ARG A 120 2.71 9.11 -21.14
CA ARG A 120 3.73 9.94 -21.79
C ARG A 120 4.70 9.07 -22.61
N ARG A 121 5.20 8.01 -22.00
CA ARG A 121 6.18 7.08 -22.63
C ARG A 121 5.59 6.41 -23.87
N VAL A 122 4.35 5.94 -23.80
CA VAL A 122 3.62 5.33 -24.91
C VAL A 122 3.42 6.32 -26.06
N LYS A 123 3.10 7.58 -25.74
CA LYS A 123 2.98 8.64 -26.76
C LYS A 123 4.34 8.91 -27.44
N GLU A 124 5.42 8.99 -26.69
CA GLU A 124 6.79 9.17 -27.21
C GLU A 124 7.19 7.98 -28.11
N PHE A 125 6.93 6.74 -27.67
CA PHE A 125 7.17 5.52 -28.45
C PHE A 125 6.41 5.52 -29.78
N TRP A 126 5.11 5.78 -29.78
CA TRP A 126 4.33 5.78 -31.01
C TRP A 126 4.72 6.90 -31.97
N ASN A 127 5.07 8.08 -31.46
CA ASN A 127 5.59 9.15 -32.30
C ASN A 127 6.91 8.71 -32.97
N TRP A 128 7.83 8.17 -32.19
CA TRP A 128 9.10 7.64 -32.70
C TRP A 128 8.86 6.54 -33.74
N PHE A 129 7.93 5.62 -33.49
CA PHE A 129 7.64 4.52 -34.40
C PHE A 129 7.09 5.03 -35.74
N VAL A 130 6.16 5.99 -35.70
CA VAL A 130 5.61 6.61 -36.92
C VAL A 130 6.67 7.37 -37.73
N GLU A 131 7.53 8.12 -37.07
CA GLU A 131 8.62 8.86 -37.70
C GLU A 131 9.66 7.94 -38.37
N ASN A 132 9.85 6.74 -37.83
CA ASN A 132 10.83 5.79 -38.31
C ASN A 132 10.22 4.59 -39.09
N GLU A 133 8.90 4.60 -39.35
CA GLU A 133 8.18 3.46 -39.93
C GLU A 133 8.78 2.97 -41.28
N GLU A 134 9.09 3.90 -42.19
CA GLU A 134 9.68 3.54 -43.48
C GLU A 134 11.06 2.87 -43.33
N LYS A 135 11.86 3.34 -42.39
CA LYS A 135 13.19 2.79 -42.07
C LYS A 135 13.07 1.40 -41.45
N LEU A 136 12.15 1.25 -40.46
CA LEU A 136 11.86 -0.03 -39.81
C LEU A 136 11.40 -1.08 -40.84
N SER A 137 10.42 -0.72 -41.68
CA SER A 137 9.94 -1.57 -42.77
C SER A 137 11.06 -1.99 -43.74
N GLY A 138 12.00 -1.07 -44.03
CA GLY A 138 13.17 -1.35 -44.87
C GLY A 138 14.17 -2.32 -44.25
N MET A 139 14.24 -2.41 -42.94
CA MET A 139 15.17 -3.28 -42.17
C MET A 139 14.57 -4.65 -41.81
N MET A 140 13.28 -4.89 -42.05
CA MET A 140 12.55 -6.11 -41.62
C MET A 140 13.10 -7.45 -42.19
N ASN A 141 13.92 -7.44 -43.17
CA ASN A 141 14.46 -8.67 -43.80
C ASN A 141 16.01 -8.66 -43.84
N PRO A 142 16.68 -8.71 -42.67
CA PRO A 142 18.14 -8.69 -42.61
C PRO A 142 18.74 -9.88 -43.31
N LYS A 143 19.82 -9.64 -44.04
CA LYS A 143 20.51 -10.67 -44.81
C LYS A 143 21.77 -11.20 -44.12
N SER A 144 22.16 -10.58 -43.02
CA SER A 144 23.28 -10.99 -42.16
C SER A 144 22.97 -10.78 -40.71
N MET A 145 23.75 -11.40 -39.82
CA MET A 145 23.64 -11.14 -38.36
C MET A 145 23.93 -9.68 -38.05
N GLU A 146 24.92 -9.06 -38.69
CA GLU A 146 25.24 -7.62 -38.50
C GLU A 146 24.06 -6.71 -38.87
N GLU A 147 23.29 -7.04 -39.93
CA GLU A 147 22.07 -6.30 -40.28
C GLU A 147 20.95 -6.55 -39.25
N ALA A 148 20.86 -7.78 -38.74
CA ALA A 148 19.89 -8.13 -37.71
C ALA A 148 20.21 -7.39 -36.38
N ASP A 149 21.47 -7.40 -35.95
CA ASP A 149 21.94 -6.70 -34.75
C ASP A 149 21.69 -5.19 -34.86
N ALA A 150 22.04 -4.59 -36.02
CA ALA A 150 21.79 -3.18 -36.30
C ALA A 150 20.26 -2.83 -36.29
N PHE A 151 19.41 -3.77 -36.71
CA PHE A 151 17.98 -3.62 -36.65
C PHE A 151 17.48 -3.65 -35.20
N MET A 152 17.93 -4.64 -34.43
CA MET A 152 17.59 -4.74 -33.00
C MET A 152 18.05 -3.51 -32.21
N GLU A 153 19.30 -3.05 -32.41
CA GLU A 153 19.80 -1.82 -31.81
C GLU A 153 18.93 -0.59 -32.16
N PHE A 154 18.48 -0.54 -33.43
CA PHE A 154 17.67 0.57 -33.88
C PHE A 154 16.27 0.55 -33.27
N ILE A 155 15.58 -0.59 -33.21
CA ILE A 155 14.24 -0.71 -32.64
C ILE A 155 14.27 -0.53 -31.14
N SER A 156 15.34 -0.97 -30.45
CA SER A 156 15.52 -0.78 -29.00
C SER A 156 15.53 0.71 -28.62
N LYS A 157 15.99 1.61 -29.48
CA LYS A 157 15.88 3.07 -29.23
C LYS A 157 14.43 3.56 -29.09
N GLY A 158 13.49 2.87 -29.74
CA GLY A 158 12.06 3.15 -29.61
C GLY A 158 11.47 2.49 -28.37
N THR A 159 11.73 1.20 -28.19
CA THR A 159 11.15 0.45 -27.05
C THR A 159 11.66 0.96 -25.70
N ASN A 160 12.93 1.39 -25.62
CA ASN A 160 13.52 2.01 -24.42
C ASN A 160 12.86 3.35 -24.05
N LEU A 161 12.09 3.97 -24.95
CA LEU A 161 11.24 5.11 -24.57
C LEU A 161 10.14 4.72 -23.58
N ILE A 162 9.77 3.44 -23.54
CA ILE A 162 8.83 2.89 -22.57
C ILE A 162 9.60 2.29 -21.40
N SER A 163 10.41 1.25 -21.64
CA SER A 163 11.27 0.61 -20.65
C SER A 163 12.41 -0.16 -21.33
N GLU A 164 13.57 -0.23 -20.68
CA GLU A 164 14.67 -1.10 -21.10
C GLU A 164 14.35 -2.59 -20.90
N ASP A 165 13.44 -2.90 -19.95
CA ASP A 165 12.96 -4.25 -19.67
C ASP A 165 11.87 -4.73 -20.64
N MET A 166 11.66 -4.00 -21.74
CA MET A 166 10.67 -4.39 -22.74
C MET A 166 11.17 -5.52 -23.63
N HIS A 167 10.51 -6.66 -23.55
CA HIS A 167 10.77 -7.81 -24.42
C HIS A 167 9.79 -7.87 -25.59
N PHE A 168 10.31 -8.21 -26.78
CA PHE A 168 9.50 -8.29 -27.99
C PHE A 168 10.13 -9.20 -29.05
N ASN A 169 9.28 -9.68 -29.94
CA ASN A 169 9.67 -10.38 -31.18
C ASN A 169 9.16 -9.58 -32.37
N ILE A 170 10.00 -9.46 -33.40
CA ILE A 170 9.64 -8.77 -34.63
C ILE A 170 9.98 -9.63 -35.82
N GLY A 171 9.07 -9.72 -36.79
CA GLY A 171 9.30 -10.57 -37.96
C GLY A 171 8.09 -10.70 -38.87
N GLY A 172 8.02 -11.78 -39.60
CA GLY A 172 6.91 -12.09 -40.51
C GLY A 172 6.62 -10.97 -41.52
N ASP A 173 5.33 -10.72 -41.75
CA ASP A 173 4.82 -9.61 -42.59
C ASP A 173 4.46 -8.42 -41.70
N HIS A 174 5.48 -7.71 -41.21
CA HIS A 174 5.32 -6.58 -40.29
C HIS A 174 4.59 -6.94 -38.96
N GLU A 175 4.97 -8.06 -38.35
CA GLU A 175 4.44 -8.51 -37.08
C GLU A 175 5.35 -8.05 -35.94
N PHE A 176 4.79 -7.37 -34.97
CA PHE A 176 5.45 -6.96 -33.74
C PHE A 176 4.70 -7.60 -32.57
N THR A 177 5.35 -8.50 -31.87
CA THR A 177 4.77 -9.22 -30.74
C THR A 177 5.53 -8.85 -29.47
N PHE A 178 4.88 -8.23 -28.52
CA PHE A 178 5.43 -8.07 -27.17
C PHE A 178 5.52 -9.43 -26.49
N SER A 179 6.42 -9.61 -25.52
CA SER A 179 6.54 -10.82 -24.71
C SER A 179 6.50 -10.47 -23.24
N VAL A 180 5.69 -11.18 -22.48
CA VAL A 180 5.51 -10.91 -21.05
C VAL A 180 6.60 -11.51 -20.18
N GLU A 181 7.40 -12.47 -20.71
CA GLU A 181 8.53 -13.14 -20.01
C GLU A 181 8.19 -13.55 -18.56
N GLY A 182 6.93 -13.91 -18.31
CA GLY A 182 6.45 -14.32 -17.00
C GLY A 182 5.96 -13.19 -16.08
N TRP A 183 6.07 -11.92 -16.49
CA TRP A 183 5.61 -10.78 -15.69
C TRP A 183 4.09 -10.56 -15.85
N PRO A 184 3.30 -10.76 -14.79
CA PRO A 184 1.84 -10.73 -14.89
C PRO A 184 1.24 -9.34 -15.12
N ASP A 185 1.89 -8.28 -14.69
CA ASP A 185 1.50 -6.88 -14.91
C ASP A 185 1.60 -6.47 -16.39
N LEU A 186 2.44 -7.14 -17.18
CA LEU A 186 2.55 -6.90 -18.62
C LEU A 186 1.31 -7.34 -19.40
N PHE A 187 0.49 -8.26 -18.84
CA PHE A 187 -0.84 -8.55 -19.40
C PHE A 187 -1.81 -7.38 -19.32
N ILE A 188 -1.49 -6.35 -18.53
CA ILE A 188 -2.22 -5.09 -18.44
C ILE A 188 -1.55 -4.01 -19.28
N ILE A 189 -0.22 -3.85 -19.16
CA ILE A 189 0.57 -2.79 -19.80
C ILE A 189 0.56 -2.92 -21.33
N TYR A 190 0.88 -4.10 -21.87
CA TYR A 190 1.02 -4.25 -23.32
C TYR A 190 -0.29 -4.07 -24.10
N PRO A 191 -1.46 -4.57 -23.66
CA PRO A 191 -2.73 -4.22 -24.27
C PRO A 191 -3.00 -2.72 -24.30
N TYR A 192 -2.64 -2.00 -23.21
CA TYR A 192 -2.75 -0.55 -23.17
C TYR A 192 -1.87 0.13 -24.24
N ILE A 193 -0.60 -0.28 -24.35
CA ILE A 193 0.31 0.27 -25.38
C ILE A 193 -0.31 0.13 -26.76
N ILE A 194 -0.85 -1.06 -27.10
CA ILE A 194 -1.48 -1.31 -28.41
C ILE A 194 -2.76 -0.51 -28.58
N SER A 195 -3.55 -0.33 -27.53
CA SER A 195 -4.77 0.48 -27.61
C SER A 195 -4.51 1.93 -28.04
N CYS A 196 -3.30 2.44 -27.76
CA CYS A 196 -2.83 3.77 -28.13
C CYS A 196 -2.20 3.84 -29.53
N MET A 197 -2.20 2.74 -30.31
CA MET A 197 -1.57 2.68 -31.61
C MET A 197 -2.18 3.69 -32.60
N PRO A 198 -1.36 4.52 -33.28
CA PRO A 198 -1.82 5.44 -34.30
C PRO A 198 -2.54 4.77 -35.48
N GLU A 199 -3.63 5.38 -35.95
CA GLU A 199 -4.45 4.86 -37.03
C GLU A 199 -3.64 4.65 -38.34
N CYS A 200 -2.60 5.46 -38.58
CA CYS A 200 -1.76 5.36 -39.78
C CYS A 200 -0.93 4.09 -39.87
N LEU A 201 -0.76 3.36 -38.77
CA LEU A 201 -0.07 2.07 -38.71
C LEU A 201 -1.00 0.88 -38.94
N LYS A 202 -2.32 1.07 -38.76
CA LYS A 202 -3.31 0.00 -38.99
C LYS A 202 -3.26 -0.48 -40.43
N GLY A 203 -3.16 -1.81 -40.57
CA GLY A 203 -3.08 -2.45 -41.88
C GLY A 203 -1.67 -2.44 -42.52
N LYS A 204 -0.70 -1.70 -41.96
CA LYS A 204 0.72 -1.80 -42.32
C LYS A 204 1.44 -2.75 -41.36
N TRP A 205 1.17 -2.64 -40.08
CA TRP A 205 1.77 -3.43 -39.02
C TRP A 205 0.71 -4.22 -38.25
N LYS A 206 1.11 -5.39 -37.72
CA LYS A 206 0.31 -6.23 -36.82
C LYS A 206 1.00 -6.26 -35.48
N PHE A 207 0.37 -5.66 -34.49
CA PHE A 207 0.86 -5.67 -33.11
C PHE A 207 0.08 -6.66 -32.27
N PHE A 208 0.83 -7.45 -31.48
CA PHE A 208 0.25 -8.39 -30.52
C PHE A 208 0.74 -8.05 -29.12
N PRO A 209 -0.16 -7.97 -28.12
CA PRO A 209 0.22 -7.61 -26.75
C PRO A 209 1.07 -8.68 -26.06
N PHE A 210 1.00 -9.90 -26.54
CA PHE A 210 1.78 -11.06 -26.13
C PHE A 210 1.68 -12.14 -27.22
N ASN A 211 2.48 -13.18 -27.11
CA ASN A 211 2.44 -14.27 -28.09
C ASN A 211 1.02 -14.89 -28.13
N PRO A 212 0.31 -14.81 -29.25
CA PRO A 212 -1.08 -15.32 -29.36
C PRO A 212 -1.15 -16.86 -29.49
N GLY A 213 0.00 -17.53 -29.52
CA GLY A 213 0.10 -18.93 -29.87
C GLY A 213 0.04 -19.19 -31.38
N LYS A 214 0.66 -20.26 -31.82
CA LYS A 214 0.70 -20.66 -33.24
C LYS A 214 0.06 -22.02 -33.41
N VAL A 215 -0.98 -22.07 -34.23
CA VAL A 215 -1.55 -23.36 -34.67
C VAL A 215 -0.72 -23.88 -35.82
N GLY A 216 -0.11 -25.04 -35.67
CA GLY A 216 0.64 -25.70 -36.71
C GLY A 216 1.85 -26.50 -36.22
N SER A 217 2.48 -27.24 -37.12
CA SER A 217 3.73 -27.97 -36.85
C SER A 217 4.89 -27.15 -37.38
N PHE A 218 5.81 -26.77 -36.51
CA PHE A 218 7.08 -26.17 -36.91
C PHE A 218 8.25 -26.83 -36.17
N ALA A 219 9.47 -26.71 -36.73
CA ALA A 219 10.67 -27.22 -36.09
C ALA A 219 11.24 -26.15 -35.17
N TYR A 220 11.60 -26.54 -33.95
CA TYR A 220 12.28 -25.72 -32.96
C TYR A 220 13.66 -26.33 -32.70
N ARG A 221 14.70 -25.51 -32.71
CA ARG A 221 16.06 -26.00 -32.46
C ARG A 221 16.47 -25.65 -31.04
N VAL A 222 16.73 -26.70 -30.27
CA VAL A 222 17.26 -26.60 -28.90
C VAL A 222 18.71 -27.04 -28.91
N HIS A 223 19.64 -26.12 -28.72
CA HIS A 223 21.05 -26.35 -28.90
C HIS A 223 21.32 -26.98 -30.31
N ASP A 224 21.87 -28.18 -30.36
CA ASP A 224 22.10 -28.92 -31.61
C ASP A 224 21.01 -29.95 -31.95
N THR A 225 19.86 -29.92 -31.21
CA THR A 225 18.78 -30.88 -31.37
C THR A 225 17.56 -30.22 -32.03
N ASP A 226 17.16 -30.77 -33.19
CA ASP A 226 15.92 -30.37 -33.86
C ASP A 226 14.74 -31.07 -33.19
N VAL A 227 13.79 -30.30 -32.66
CA VAL A 227 12.53 -30.76 -32.06
C VAL A 227 11.40 -30.46 -33.04
N ASP A 228 10.69 -31.51 -33.47
CA ASP A 228 9.52 -31.39 -34.33
C ASP A 228 8.27 -31.31 -33.43
N MET A 229 7.71 -30.12 -33.28
CA MET A 229 6.54 -29.91 -32.45
C MET A 229 5.34 -30.77 -32.82
N GLY A 230 5.22 -31.20 -34.09
CA GLY A 230 4.16 -32.08 -34.50
C GLY A 230 4.30 -33.52 -33.94
N LYS A 231 5.44 -33.88 -33.36
CA LYS A 231 5.70 -35.18 -32.75
C LYS A 231 5.62 -35.20 -31.24
N ILE A 232 5.57 -34.02 -30.62
CA ILE A 232 5.40 -33.95 -29.18
C ILE A 232 3.99 -34.40 -28.82
N MET A 233 3.95 -35.39 -27.92
CA MET A 233 2.69 -35.92 -27.37
C MET A 233 2.48 -35.42 -25.97
N VAL A 234 1.26 -34.98 -25.68
CA VAL A 234 0.89 -34.38 -24.38
C VAL A 234 -0.39 -34.98 -23.81
N LYS A 235 -0.47 -35.04 -22.49
CA LYS A 235 -1.68 -35.39 -21.75
C LYS A 235 -1.99 -34.27 -20.78
N ALA A 236 -3.13 -33.62 -20.96
CA ALA A 236 -3.62 -32.59 -20.09
C ALA A 236 -4.60 -33.18 -19.08
N SER A 237 -4.34 -32.95 -17.80
CA SER A 237 -5.20 -33.38 -16.69
C SER A 237 -5.80 -32.15 -16.02
N TYR A 238 -7.13 -32.00 -16.13
CA TYR A 238 -7.85 -30.84 -15.60
C TYR A 238 -8.04 -30.95 -14.08
N ASP A 239 -7.72 -29.90 -13.36
CA ASP A 239 -8.02 -29.71 -11.94
C ASP A 239 -9.27 -28.81 -11.81
N GLU A 240 -10.40 -29.42 -11.47
CA GLU A 240 -11.69 -28.69 -11.35
C GLU A 240 -11.68 -27.58 -10.28
N LYS A 241 -10.84 -27.73 -9.22
CA LYS A 241 -10.80 -26.74 -8.13
C LYS A 241 -9.98 -25.51 -8.50
N ARG A 242 -8.94 -25.69 -9.30
CA ARG A 242 -8.03 -24.63 -9.72
C ARG A 242 -8.34 -24.11 -11.14
N GLU A 243 -9.25 -24.79 -11.85
CA GLU A 243 -9.61 -24.50 -13.24
C GLU A 243 -8.41 -24.43 -14.17
N ASN A 244 -7.42 -25.32 -13.97
CA ASN A 244 -6.19 -25.37 -14.75
C ASN A 244 -5.77 -26.80 -15.03
N PHE A 245 -4.65 -26.95 -15.75
CA PHE A 245 -4.18 -28.24 -16.23
C PHE A 245 -2.77 -28.54 -15.76
N ASN A 246 -2.53 -29.80 -15.38
CA ASN A 246 -1.18 -30.37 -15.31
C ASN A 246 -0.89 -31.09 -16.62
N ILE A 247 0.21 -30.70 -17.28
CA ILE A 247 0.58 -31.21 -18.61
C ILE A 247 1.72 -32.21 -18.49
N ARG A 248 1.49 -33.46 -18.90
CA ARG A 248 2.54 -34.46 -19.07
C ARG A 248 2.93 -34.49 -20.52
N TYR A 249 4.23 -34.48 -20.85
CA TYR A 249 4.73 -34.43 -22.22
C TYR A 249 5.74 -35.53 -22.51
N TYR A 250 5.81 -35.92 -23.77
CA TYR A 250 6.82 -36.85 -24.30
C TYR A 250 7.22 -36.47 -25.72
N ASP A 251 8.52 -36.30 -25.93
CA ASP A 251 9.19 -36.38 -27.21
C ASP A 251 10.56 -37.05 -27.01
N LYS A 252 10.95 -37.87 -27.93
CA LYS A 252 12.18 -38.66 -27.78
C LYS A 252 13.44 -37.80 -27.68
N ASN A 253 13.52 -36.73 -28.46
CA ASN A 253 14.69 -35.87 -28.52
C ASN A 253 14.72 -34.91 -27.34
N LEU A 254 13.58 -34.29 -27.05
CA LEU A 254 13.45 -33.37 -25.94
C LEU A 254 13.68 -34.08 -24.58
N CYS A 255 13.06 -35.26 -24.37
CA CYS A 255 13.25 -36.05 -23.17
C CYS A 255 14.64 -36.74 -23.05
N ALA A 256 15.46 -36.63 -24.05
CA ALA A 256 16.86 -37.06 -23.97
C ALA A 256 17.80 -36.01 -23.36
N LEU A 257 17.33 -34.75 -23.22
CA LEU A 257 18.06 -33.67 -22.57
C LEU A 257 18.05 -33.86 -21.03
N PRO A 258 18.97 -33.23 -20.30
CA PRO A 258 18.86 -33.12 -18.86
C PRO A 258 17.47 -32.55 -18.47
N GLU A 259 16.96 -32.97 -17.32
CA GLU A 259 15.57 -32.70 -16.93
C GLU A 259 15.25 -31.18 -16.93
N GLU A 260 16.08 -30.37 -16.29
CA GLU A 260 15.91 -28.92 -16.25
C GLU A 260 15.87 -28.29 -17.65
N ASN A 261 16.77 -28.75 -18.57
CA ASN A 261 16.78 -28.25 -19.94
C ASN A 261 15.58 -28.74 -20.75
N SER A 262 15.10 -29.96 -20.49
CA SER A 262 13.95 -30.54 -21.17
C SER A 262 12.68 -29.77 -20.80
N ASP A 263 12.48 -29.53 -19.51
CA ASP A 263 11.28 -28.87 -18.98
C ASP A 263 11.28 -27.36 -19.33
N GLY A 264 12.40 -26.65 -19.19
CA GLY A 264 12.54 -25.27 -19.62
C GLY A 264 12.25 -25.06 -21.11
N ASN A 265 12.82 -25.93 -21.98
CA ASN A 265 12.52 -25.84 -23.41
C ASN A 265 11.07 -26.23 -23.74
N PHE A 266 10.50 -27.20 -23.02
CA PHE A 266 9.10 -27.54 -23.24
C PHE A 266 8.17 -26.41 -22.82
N HIS A 267 8.51 -25.64 -21.76
CA HIS A 267 7.76 -24.48 -21.35
C HIS A 267 7.71 -23.41 -22.46
N VAL A 268 8.84 -23.07 -23.03
CA VAL A 268 8.90 -22.14 -24.19
C VAL A 268 8.08 -22.67 -25.38
N ILE A 269 8.20 -23.97 -25.71
CA ILE A 269 7.41 -24.60 -26.76
C ILE A 269 5.91 -24.52 -26.48
N LEU A 270 5.51 -24.69 -25.21
CA LEU A 270 4.14 -24.64 -24.77
C LEU A 270 3.55 -23.24 -24.97
N GLU A 271 4.29 -22.20 -24.60
CA GLU A 271 3.91 -20.81 -24.84
C GLU A 271 3.80 -20.46 -26.32
N LEU A 272 4.71 -20.99 -27.14
CA LEU A 272 4.63 -20.82 -28.61
C LEU A 272 3.37 -21.44 -29.21
N VAL A 273 2.86 -22.53 -28.64
CA VAL A 273 1.66 -23.25 -29.14
C VAL A 273 0.38 -22.71 -28.54
N LEU A 274 0.34 -22.53 -27.21
CA LEU A 274 -0.84 -22.08 -26.50
C LEU A 274 -1.04 -20.55 -26.60
N GLY A 275 0.04 -19.81 -26.69
CA GLY A 275 0.12 -18.39 -26.40
C GLY A 275 0.42 -18.14 -24.91
N GLU A 276 1.13 -17.04 -24.63
CA GLU A 276 1.56 -16.71 -23.26
C GLU A 276 0.38 -16.57 -22.31
N GLY A 277 -0.70 -15.88 -22.71
CA GLY A 277 -1.87 -15.69 -21.84
C GLY A 277 -2.58 -16.99 -21.48
N VAL A 278 -2.78 -17.89 -22.46
CA VAL A 278 -3.40 -19.20 -22.22
C VAL A 278 -2.47 -20.10 -21.40
N SER A 279 -1.18 -20.09 -21.68
CA SER A 279 -0.19 -20.83 -20.91
C SER A 279 -0.18 -20.36 -19.46
N PHE A 280 -0.08 -19.07 -19.22
CA PHE A 280 -0.08 -18.47 -17.90
C PHE A 280 -1.35 -18.78 -17.08
N LYS A 281 -2.52 -18.68 -17.70
CA LYS A 281 -3.81 -18.91 -17.00
C LYS A 281 -4.08 -20.38 -16.74
N TYR A 282 -3.84 -21.25 -17.73
CA TYR A 282 -4.36 -22.62 -17.70
C TYR A 282 -3.32 -23.69 -17.43
N VAL A 283 -2.01 -23.42 -17.47
CA VAL A 283 -0.99 -24.42 -17.16
C VAL A 283 -0.48 -24.25 -15.73
N ASN A 284 -0.78 -25.24 -14.88
CA ASN A 284 -0.33 -25.25 -13.48
C ASN A 284 1.05 -25.88 -13.30
N GLY A 285 1.35 -26.88 -14.12
CA GLY A 285 2.62 -27.58 -14.04
C GLY A 285 2.86 -28.47 -15.24
N ILE A 286 4.13 -28.76 -15.48
CA ILE A 286 4.60 -29.66 -16.54
C ILE A 286 5.35 -30.83 -15.93
N GLU A 287 5.24 -31.99 -16.54
CA GLU A 287 5.94 -33.22 -16.11
C GLU A 287 6.37 -34.05 -17.31
N ARG A 288 7.60 -34.50 -17.30
CA ARG A 288 8.15 -35.34 -18.35
C ARG A 288 7.67 -36.80 -18.21
N ALA A 289 7.11 -37.36 -19.26
CA ALA A 289 6.76 -38.79 -19.33
C ALA A 289 7.96 -39.63 -19.81
N SER A 290 8.01 -40.88 -19.40
CA SER A 290 9.02 -41.84 -19.81
C SER A 290 8.77 -42.45 -21.20
N GLY A 291 7.60 -42.20 -21.79
CA GLY A 291 7.15 -42.70 -23.09
C GLY A 291 5.73 -42.23 -23.44
N ILE A 292 5.23 -42.63 -24.59
CA ILE A 292 3.85 -42.34 -25.00
C ILE A 292 2.89 -43.13 -24.10
N GLU A 293 1.95 -42.41 -23.48
CA GLU A 293 0.94 -42.93 -22.59
C GLU A 293 -0.45 -42.94 -23.24
N GLU A 294 -1.34 -43.80 -22.73
CA GLU A 294 -2.72 -43.81 -23.18
C GLU A 294 -3.42 -42.46 -22.88
N GLY A 295 -4.11 -41.92 -23.87
CA GLY A 295 -4.81 -40.63 -23.77
C GLY A 295 -3.96 -39.43 -24.08
N MET A 296 -2.69 -39.60 -24.50
CA MET A 296 -1.90 -38.51 -25.07
C MET A 296 -2.43 -38.07 -26.44
N ILE A 297 -2.44 -36.77 -26.67
CA ILE A 297 -2.79 -36.12 -27.94
C ILE A 297 -1.54 -35.42 -28.51
N ALA A 298 -1.58 -35.07 -29.79
CA ALA A 298 -0.53 -34.21 -30.36
C ALA A 298 -0.56 -32.83 -29.75
N LEU A 299 0.60 -32.22 -29.44
CA LEU A 299 0.73 -30.89 -28.86
C LEU A 299 -0.06 -29.82 -29.64
N SER A 300 -0.08 -29.91 -30.99
CA SER A 300 -0.84 -29.01 -31.86
C SER A 300 -2.35 -28.97 -31.57
N GLY A 301 -2.91 -29.99 -30.93
CA GLY A 301 -4.31 -30.06 -30.52
C GLY A 301 -4.57 -29.62 -29.08
N LEU A 302 -3.51 -29.27 -28.33
CA LEU A 302 -3.61 -28.99 -26.90
C LEU A 302 -4.46 -27.75 -26.60
N ARG A 303 -4.28 -26.66 -27.34
CA ARG A 303 -5.05 -25.40 -27.15
C ARG A 303 -6.57 -25.67 -27.31
N GLN A 304 -6.94 -26.34 -28.39
CA GLN A 304 -8.34 -26.70 -28.60
C GLN A 304 -8.89 -27.60 -27.48
N HIS A 305 -8.08 -28.57 -27.03
CA HIS A 305 -8.47 -29.48 -25.96
C HIS A 305 -8.71 -28.73 -24.63
N ILE A 306 -7.84 -27.76 -24.28
CA ILE A 306 -7.99 -26.88 -23.12
C ILE A 306 -9.29 -26.08 -23.24
N GLU A 307 -9.52 -25.40 -24.37
CA GLU A 307 -10.70 -24.58 -24.61
C GLU A 307 -11.99 -25.41 -24.51
N GLU A 308 -12.04 -26.58 -25.17
CA GLU A 308 -13.21 -27.46 -25.14
C GLU A 308 -13.47 -28.01 -23.71
N THR A 309 -12.42 -28.34 -22.98
CA THR A 309 -12.55 -28.85 -21.61
C THR A 309 -13.08 -27.76 -20.67
N VAL A 310 -12.50 -26.56 -20.68
CA VAL A 310 -12.97 -25.40 -19.88
C VAL A 310 -14.47 -25.13 -20.15
N LYS A 311 -14.85 -25.01 -21.42
CA LYS A 311 -16.25 -24.79 -21.83
C LYS A 311 -17.18 -25.94 -21.44
N SER A 312 -16.70 -27.19 -21.48
CA SER A 312 -17.50 -28.35 -21.08
C SER A 312 -17.83 -28.40 -19.59
N HIS A 313 -17.02 -27.75 -18.75
CA HIS A 313 -17.24 -27.57 -17.30
C HIS A 313 -18.07 -26.31 -16.98
N GLY A 314 -18.54 -25.59 -18.01
CA GLY A 314 -19.40 -24.43 -17.84
C GLY A 314 -18.65 -23.11 -17.60
N HIS A 315 -17.34 -23.09 -17.77
CA HIS A 315 -16.53 -21.90 -17.62
C HIS A 315 -16.29 -21.21 -18.97
N GLU A 316 -16.12 -19.88 -18.93
CA GLU A 316 -15.69 -19.11 -20.07
C GLU A 316 -14.18 -19.28 -20.30
N PHE A 317 -13.76 -19.27 -21.57
CA PHE A 317 -12.36 -19.37 -21.95
C PHE A 317 -11.79 -17.99 -22.25
N PHE A 318 -10.76 -17.62 -21.54
CA PHE A 318 -10.09 -16.32 -21.64
C PHE A 318 -8.70 -16.44 -22.25
N GLU A 319 -8.37 -15.54 -23.14
CA GLU A 319 -7.04 -15.46 -23.76
C GLU A 319 -6.09 -14.56 -22.98
N ASN A 320 -6.63 -13.53 -22.31
CA ASN A 320 -5.84 -12.64 -21.47
C ASN A 320 -6.14 -12.92 -19.97
N PRO A 321 -5.11 -13.22 -19.17
CA PRO A 321 -5.27 -13.45 -17.73
C PRO A 321 -5.91 -12.26 -16.97
N LYS A 322 -5.71 -11.03 -17.44
CA LYS A 322 -6.30 -9.83 -16.81
C LYS A 322 -7.83 -9.82 -16.79
N ASP A 323 -8.46 -10.59 -17.70
CA ASP A 323 -9.91 -10.65 -17.79
C ASP A 323 -10.52 -11.68 -16.81
N VAL A 324 -9.66 -12.32 -15.99
CA VAL A 324 -10.04 -13.36 -15.04
C VAL A 324 -9.80 -12.91 -13.61
N TYR A 325 -10.88 -12.67 -12.88
CA TYR A 325 -10.80 -12.34 -11.46
C TYR A 325 -10.86 -13.60 -10.59
N THR A 326 -9.87 -13.74 -9.74
CA THR A 326 -9.78 -14.84 -8.77
C THR A 326 -10.15 -14.32 -7.39
N GLY A 327 -11.17 -14.93 -6.78
CA GLY A 327 -11.56 -14.65 -5.40
C GLY A 327 -10.54 -15.20 -4.40
N TYR A 328 -10.28 -14.47 -3.33
CA TYR A 328 -9.46 -14.91 -2.21
C TYR A 328 -10.12 -14.56 -0.87
N GLN A 329 -9.84 -15.38 0.13
CA GLN A 329 -10.32 -15.20 1.48
C GLN A 329 -9.15 -15.26 2.45
N LEU A 330 -9.09 -14.33 3.38
CA LEU A 330 -8.06 -14.22 4.40
C LEU A 330 -8.67 -14.25 5.79
N THR A 331 -7.86 -14.57 6.77
CA THR A 331 -8.22 -14.40 8.18
C THR A 331 -7.72 -13.02 8.62
N PRO A 332 -8.60 -12.10 9.01
CA PRO A 332 -8.20 -10.79 9.51
C PRO A 332 -7.22 -10.91 10.67
N LYS A 333 -6.25 -10.04 10.72
CA LYS A 333 -5.29 -9.92 11.82
C LYS A 333 -5.47 -8.56 12.47
N GLU A 334 -5.34 -8.51 13.78
CA GLU A 334 -5.25 -7.25 14.51
C GLU A 334 -3.90 -6.61 14.17
N SER A 335 -3.93 -5.51 13.43
CA SER A 335 -2.73 -4.81 12.94
C SER A 335 -3.09 -3.39 12.56
N ASP A 336 -2.18 -2.45 12.80
CA ASP A 336 -2.29 -1.07 12.32
C ASP A 336 -1.96 -0.94 10.82
N GLU A 337 -1.44 -2.01 10.20
CA GLU A 337 -1.16 -2.05 8.77
C GLU A 337 -2.45 -2.27 7.97
N LEU A 338 -2.65 -1.47 6.94
CA LEU A 338 -3.77 -1.63 6.01
C LEU A 338 -3.78 -3.03 5.36
N ARG A 339 -4.97 -3.49 4.94
CA ARG A 339 -5.24 -4.79 4.30
C ARG A 339 -5.07 -6.03 5.18
N PHE A 340 -4.53 -5.93 6.41
CA PHE A 340 -4.51 -7.06 7.35
C PHE A 340 -5.88 -7.34 7.98
N ASP A 341 -6.81 -6.40 7.85
CA ASP A 341 -8.22 -6.54 8.21
C ASP A 341 -9.08 -7.26 7.15
N VAL A 342 -8.52 -7.55 5.96
CA VAL A 342 -9.25 -8.12 4.83
C VAL A 342 -9.83 -9.51 5.15
N ILE A 343 -11.13 -9.68 4.85
CA ILE A 343 -11.85 -10.95 4.94
C ILE A 343 -11.91 -11.61 3.56
N VAL A 344 -12.35 -10.85 2.55
CA VAL A 344 -12.60 -11.36 1.20
C VAL A 344 -12.18 -10.31 0.16
N GLY A 345 -11.67 -10.79 -0.95
CA GLY A 345 -11.35 -9.95 -2.10
C GLY A 345 -11.35 -10.75 -3.40
N SER A 346 -11.23 -10.03 -4.49
CA SER A 346 -11.03 -10.59 -5.82
C SER A 346 -9.99 -9.77 -6.58
N THR A 347 -9.21 -10.42 -7.45
CA THR A 347 -8.19 -9.73 -8.22
C THR A 347 -7.88 -10.48 -9.51
N CYS A 348 -7.57 -9.74 -10.57
CA CYS A 348 -6.96 -10.29 -11.79
C CYS A 348 -5.42 -10.32 -11.73
N LEU A 349 -4.81 -9.73 -10.68
CA LEU A 349 -3.36 -9.66 -10.49
C LEU A 349 -2.98 -10.23 -9.11
N SER A 350 -3.14 -11.54 -8.95
CA SER A 350 -2.94 -12.23 -7.66
C SER A 350 -1.51 -12.13 -7.13
N SER A 351 -0.52 -11.97 -8.00
CA SER A 351 0.90 -11.81 -7.62
C SER A 351 1.17 -10.56 -6.82
N ILE A 352 0.55 -9.41 -7.16
CA ILE A 352 0.75 -8.18 -6.38
C ILE A 352 0.12 -8.28 -4.98
N VAL A 353 -1.01 -8.99 -4.87
CA VAL A 353 -1.63 -9.27 -3.57
C VAL A 353 -0.73 -10.18 -2.73
N ALA A 354 -0.12 -11.19 -3.35
CA ALA A 354 0.85 -12.06 -2.68
C ALA A 354 2.09 -11.30 -2.23
N ASP A 355 2.66 -10.45 -3.09
CA ASP A 355 3.80 -9.58 -2.76
C ASP A 355 3.50 -8.71 -1.56
N TYR A 356 2.32 -8.07 -1.53
CA TYR A 356 1.90 -7.25 -0.40
C TYR A 356 1.99 -8.01 0.93
N TYR A 357 1.40 -9.21 1.01
CA TYR A 357 1.39 -10.00 2.24
C TYR A 357 2.75 -10.62 2.60
N HIS A 358 3.63 -10.82 1.63
CA HIS A 358 5.02 -11.28 1.86
C HIS A 358 6.00 -10.14 2.13
N GLY A 359 5.59 -8.87 1.93
CA GLY A 359 6.46 -7.71 2.06
C GLY A 359 7.42 -7.52 0.88
N SER A 360 7.14 -8.15 -0.27
CA SER A 360 7.83 -7.92 -1.54
C SER A 360 7.24 -6.70 -2.25
N THR A 361 8.06 -6.04 -3.08
CA THR A 361 7.65 -4.95 -3.96
C THR A 361 7.92 -5.26 -5.44
N GLU A 362 8.20 -6.53 -5.77
CA GLU A 362 8.70 -6.95 -7.07
C GLU A 362 7.76 -6.54 -8.22
N ILE A 363 6.49 -6.89 -8.15
CA ILE A 363 5.49 -6.51 -9.18
C ILE A 363 5.22 -5.01 -9.18
N PHE A 364 5.19 -4.39 -8.00
CA PHE A 364 5.01 -2.94 -7.87
C PHE A 364 6.15 -2.18 -8.55
N ASP A 365 7.41 -2.54 -8.27
CA ASP A 365 8.60 -1.90 -8.84
C ASP A 365 8.72 -2.16 -10.33
N HIS A 366 8.40 -3.37 -10.79
CA HIS A 366 8.39 -3.70 -12.20
C HIS A 366 7.38 -2.83 -12.98
N ALA A 367 6.14 -2.72 -12.51
CA ALA A 367 5.13 -1.85 -13.10
C ALA A 367 5.56 -0.37 -13.10
N ASN A 368 6.15 0.09 -11.98
CA ASN A 368 6.68 1.45 -11.84
C ASN A 368 7.80 1.72 -12.86
N GLY A 369 8.66 0.73 -13.15
CA GLY A 369 9.70 0.78 -14.18
C GLY A 369 9.14 1.08 -15.59
N PHE A 370 7.90 0.67 -15.87
CA PHE A 370 7.16 1.02 -17.09
C PHE A 370 6.42 2.37 -17.01
N GLY A 371 6.44 3.03 -15.87
CA GLY A 371 5.71 4.28 -15.59
C GLY A 371 4.23 4.07 -15.26
N ALA A 372 3.81 2.84 -15.00
CA ALA A 372 2.50 2.52 -14.45
C ALA A 372 2.56 2.46 -12.92
N GLN A 373 1.42 2.72 -12.27
CA GLN A 373 1.32 2.73 -10.81
C GLN A 373 0.28 1.73 -10.35
N ALA A 374 0.68 0.76 -9.55
CA ALA A 374 -0.25 -0.11 -8.84
C ALA A 374 -0.63 0.57 -7.51
N LEU A 375 -1.91 0.86 -7.34
CA LEU A 375 -2.46 1.65 -6.25
C LEU A 375 -3.69 0.96 -5.66
N TYR A 376 -4.11 1.38 -4.48
CA TYR A 376 -5.44 1.07 -3.99
C TYR A 376 -6.08 2.28 -3.31
N ILE A 377 -7.39 2.45 -3.51
CA ILE A 377 -8.21 3.38 -2.72
C ILE A 377 -8.68 2.61 -1.49
N VAL A 378 -8.64 3.25 -0.33
CA VAL A 378 -9.14 2.69 0.92
C VAL A 378 -10.09 3.67 1.60
N PHE A 379 -11.16 3.15 2.19
CA PHE A 379 -12.15 3.91 2.95
C PHE A 379 -12.76 3.04 4.05
N GLN A 380 -13.20 3.69 5.13
CA GLN A 380 -13.73 3.00 6.30
C GLN A 380 -15.13 2.44 6.05
N ASN A 381 -15.40 1.25 6.52
CA ASN A 381 -16.71 0.60 6.47
C ASN A 381 -17.71 1.33 7.40
N GLY A 382 -19.00 1.32 7.05
CA GLY A 382 -20.07 1.78 7.93
C GLY A 382 -20.31 3.29 8.01
N ALA A 383 -19.68 4.09 7.15
CA ALA A 383 -19.85 5.55 7.19
C ALA A 383 -21.20 6.07 6.67
N GLY A 384 -21.92 5.33 5.81
CA GLY A 384 -23.15 5.84 5.20
C GLY A 384 -24.13 4.80 4.65
N GLU A 385 -23.69 3.59 4.32
CA GLU A 385 -24.52 2.56 3.68
C GLU A 385 -24.60 1.29 4.52
N ASP A 386 -25.83 0.70 4.59
CA ASP A 386 -26.06 -0.57 5.27
C ASP A 386 -25.36 -1.76 4.58
N ASN A 387 -24.99 -1.59 3.28
CA ASN A 387 -24.30 -2.59 2.48
C ASN A 387 -23.03 -2.02 1.82
N ILE A 388 -21.94 -2.05 2.55
CA ILE A 388 -20.64 -1.57 2.11
C ILE A 388 -20.10 -2.25 0.84
N LEU A 389 -20.47 -3.51 0.62
CA LEU A 389 -20.05 -4.25 -0.57
C LEU A 389 -20.68 -3.69 -1.84
N ASN A 390 -21.98 -3.37 -1.80
CA ASN A 390 -22.68 -2.75 -2.94
C ASN A 390 -22.09 -1.35 -3.18
N PHE A 391 -21.91 -0.56 -2.14
CA PHE A 391 -21.28 0.76 -2.26
C PHE A 391 -19.91 0.69 -2.94
N ARG A 392 -19.07 -0.26 -2.51
CA ARG A 392 -17.76 -0.45 -3.13
C ARG A 392 -17.88 -0.80 -4.61
N HIS A 393 -18.76 -1.71 -4.98
CA HIS A 393 -18.95 -2.08 -6.39
C HIS A 393 -19.50 -0.91 -7.22
N ASP A 394 -20.50 -0.19 -6.71
CA ASP A 394 -21.05 0.99 -7.42
C ASP A 394 -19.97 2.06 -7.62
N LEU A 395 -19.07 2.24 -6.65
CA LEU A 395 -17.95 3.16 -6.77
C LEU A 395 -16.88 2.65 -7.76
N GLU A 396 -16.60 1.33 -7.79
CA GLU A 396 -15.72 0.69 -8.78
C GLU A 396 -16.26 0.90 -10.20
N ASP A 397 -17.57 0.70 -10.40
CA ASP A 397 -18.23 0.90 -11.71
C ASP A 397 -18.14 2.38 -12.13
N ARG A 398 -18.44 3.32 -11.24
CA ARG A 398 -18.34 4.75 -11.53
C ARG A 398 -16.90 5.18 -11.84
N ILE A 399 -15.91 4.72 -11.08
CA ILE A 399 -14.49 5.01 -11.37
C ILE A 399 -14.11 4.47 -12.74
N THR A 400 -14.59 3.29 -13.10
CA THR A 400 -14.33 2.68 -14.42
C THR A 400 -14.97 3.49 -15.53
N GLU A 401 -16.29 3.72 -15.47
CA GLU A 401 -17.08 4.31 -16.54
C GLU A 401 -16.86 5.83 -16.70
N GLU A 402 -16.64 6.54 -15.59
CA GLU A 402 -16.55 8.01 -15.63
C GLU A 402 -15.09 8.52 -15.73
N ILE A 403 -14.09 7.71 -15.32
CA ILE A 403 -12.69 8.16 -15.18
C ILE A 403 -11.71 7.31 -15.98
N LEU A 404 -11.68 5.98 -15.71
CA LEU A 404 -10.63 5.13 -16.29
C LEU A 404 -10.84 4.90 -17.78
N GLU A 405 -12.03 4.50 -18.21
CA GLU A 405 -12.32 4.24 -19.63
C GLU A 405 -12.30 5.51 -20.50
N PRO A 406 -12.99 6.62 -20.16
CA PRO A 406 -12.97 7.80 -21.00
C PRO A 406 -11.59 8.45 -21.14
N GLY A 407 -10.80 8.40 -20.09
CA GLY A 407 -9.44 8.94 -20.06
C GLY A 407 -8.36 7.97 -20.53
N ASN A 408 -8.71 6.68 -20.71
CA ASN A 408 -7.74 5.59 -20.89
C ASN A 408 -6.61 5.66 -19.86
N LEU A 409 -7.00 5.86 -18.57
CA LEU A 409 -6.09 6.19 -17.47
C LEU A 409 -5.65 4.99 -16.64
N GLY A 410 -6.28 3.83 -16.80
CA GLY A 410 -5.97 2.65 -16.00
C GLY A 410 -7.07 1.60 -16.06
N VAL A 411 -6.96 0.63 -15.18
CA VAL A 411 -7.96 -0.44 -14.98
C VAL A 411 -8.12 -0.74 -13.49
N ILE A 412 -9.29 -1.20 -13.08
CA ILE A 412 -9.48 -1.84 -11.78
C ILE A 412 -8.90 -3.24 -11.87
N THR A 413 -8.02 -3.59 -10.94
CA THR A 413 -7.41 -4.93 -10.87
C THR A 413 -8.05 -5.82 -9.82
N GLY A 414 -8.92 -5.26 -9.01
CA GLY A 414 -9.63 -5.99 -7.98
C GLY A 414 -10.18 -5.10 -6.89
N GLY A 415 -10.54 -5.73 -5.78
CA GLY A 415 -10.95 -5.06 -4.58
C GLY A 415 -11.09 -6.03 -3.43
N ALA A 416 -11.16 -5.49 -2.23
CA ALA A 416 -11.29 -6.28 -1.01
C ALA A 416 -12.17 -5.59 0.01
N THR A 417 -12.78 -6.38 0.90
CA THR A 417 -13.53 -5.90 2.05
C THR A 417 -12.96 -6.55 3.30
N GLY A 418 -12.60 -5.71 4.25
CA GLY A 418 -12.09 -6.11 5.55
C GLY A 418 -13.12 -5.91 6.67
N THR A 419 -12.66 -6.05 7.91
CA THR A 419 -13.48 -5.78 9.11
C THR A 419 -13.70 -4.28 9.35
N GLU A 420 -12.73 -3.44 8.94
CA GLU A 420 -12.73 -2.00 9.19
C GLU A 420 -12.75 -1.18 7.91
N TYR A 421 -12.11 -1.68 6.84
CA TYR A 421 -11.91 -0.95 5.60
C TYR A 421 -12.34 -1.74 4.37
N SER A 422 -12.69 -1.01 3.33
CA SER A 422 -12.86 -1.51 1.96
C SER A 422 -11.80 -0.93 1.04
N TYR A 423 -11.42 -1.72 0.04
CA TYR A 423 -10.29 -1.45 -0.85
C TYR A 423 -10.71 -1.60 -2.31
N ILE A 424 -10.32 -0.66 -3.16
CA ILE A 424 -10.45 -0.71 -4.62
C ILE A 424 -9.04 -0.75 -5.21
N ASP A 425 -8.69 -1.83 -5.85
CA ASP A 425 -7.34 -2.08 -6.37
C ASP A 425 -7.24 -1.59 -7.82
N LEU A 426 -6.23 -0.80 -8.12
CA LEU A 426 -6.08 -0.03 -9.35
C LEU A 426 -4.72 -0.24 -9.99
N PHE A 427 -4.70 -0.21 -11.31
CA PHE A 427 -3.49 -0.11 -12.09
C PHE A 427 -3.60 1.12 -12.99
N VAL A 428 -2.82 2.17 -12.70
CA VAL A 428 -3.00 3.52 -13.24
C VAL A 428 -1.85 3.89 -14.16
N TYR A 429 -2.14 4.45 -15.33
CA TYR A 429 -1.16 4.81 -16.34
C TYR A 429 -0.65 6.25 -16.23
N ASN A 430 -1.36 7.09 -15.46
CA ASN A 430 -0.96 8.46 -15.12
C ASN A 430 -1.61 8.89 -13.80
N GLN A 431 -0.88 8.76 -12.72
CA GLN A 431 -1.40 9.01 -11.38
C GLN A 431 -1.88 10.45 -11.17
N GLN A 432 -1.15 11.45 -11.68
CA GLN A 432 -1.53 12.87 -11.49
C GLN A 432 -2.87 13.18 -12.15
N VAL A 433 -3.05 12.73 -13.40
CA VAL A 433 -4.31 12.94 -14.14
C VAL A 433 -5.44 12.14 -13.48
N PHE A 434 -5.16 10.90 -13.07
CA PHE A 434 -6.13 10.06 -12.38
C PHE A 434 -6.63 10.72 -11.08
N ILE A 435 -5.73 11.15 -10.20
CA ILE A 435 -6.13 11.81 -8.94
C ILE A 435 -6.95 13.06 -9.21
N SER A 436 -6.51 13.94 -10.13
CA SER A 436 -7.22 15.18 -10.43
C SER A 436 -8.63 14.96 -10.99
N THR A 437 -8.84 13.85 -11.71
CA THR A 437 -10.15 13.47 -12.25
C THR A 437 -11.02 12.75 -11.22
N LEU A 438 -10.40 12.00 -10.30
CA LEU A 438 -11.08 11.24 -9.25
C LEU A 438 -11.67 12.13 -8.15
N LEU A 439 -10.96 13.19 -7.75
CA LEU A 439 -11.37 14.03 -6.61
C LEU A 439 -12.80 14.58 -6.72
N PRO A 440 -13.27 15.10 -7.87
CA PRO A 440 -14.67 15.56 -8.02
C PRO A 440 -15.70 14.46 -7.79
N LEU A 441 -15.40 13.22 -8.21
CA LEU A 441 -16.27 12.08 -7.98
C LEU A 441 -16.37 11.75 -6.49
N LEU A 442 -15.24 11.73 -5.77
CA LEU A 442 -15.21 11.41 -4.35
C LEU A 442 -15.88 12.50 -3.49
N ASP A 443 -15.90 13.75 -3.95
CA ASP A 443 -16.61 14.85 -3.28
C ASP A 443 -18.14 14.65 -3.25
N GLU A 444 -18.69 13.74 -4.07
CA GLU A 444 -20.10 13.37 -4.02
C GLU A 444 -20.46 12.48 -2.83
N TYR A 445 -19.44 11.91 -2.14
CA TYR A 445 -19.60 11.00 -1.01
C TYR A 445 -19.00 11.60 0.29
N PRO A 446 -19.55 12.69 0.80
CA PRO A 446 -18.99 13.44 1.93
C PRO A 446 -19.02 12.68 3.26
N GLU A 447 -19.76 11.57 3.34
CA GLU A 447 -19.83 10.68 4.51
C GLU A 447 -18.61 9.76 4.62
N TYR A 448 -17.79 9.63 3.57
CA TYR A 448 -16.60 8.79 3.54
C TYR A 448 -15.30 9.60 3.54
N SER A 449 -14.30 9.08 4.21
CA SER A 449 -12.90 9.52 4.08
C SER A 449 -12.17 8.57 3.15
N PHE A 450 -11.64 9.09 2.06
CA PHE A 450 -10.93 8.30 1.06
C PHE A 450 -9.44 8.57 1.10
N TYR A 451 -8.66 7.48 1.01
CA TYR A 451 -7.21 7.53 0.93
C TYR A 451 -6.75 6.73 -0.30
N LEU A 452 -5.60 7.11 -0.84
CA LEU A 452 -4.88 6.40 -1.89
C LEU A 452 -3.55 5.94 -1.34
N SER A 453 -3.20 4.71 -1.61
CA SER A 453 -1.88 4.17 -1.25
C SER A 453 -1.26 3.43 -2.42
N GLU A 454 0.06 3.41 -2.46
CA GLU A 454 0.82 2.50 -3.30
C GLU A 454 0.54 1.04 -2.88
N PHE A 455 0.52 0.12 -3.85
CA PHE A 455 0.20 -1.28 -3.57
C PHE A 455 1.42 -2.05 -3.02
N CYS A 456 1.99 -1.53 -1.94
CA CYS A 456 3.06 -2.17 -1.18
C CYS A 456 2.90 -1.86 0.32
N ARG A 457 3.49 -2.67 1.21
CA ARG A 457 3.30 -2.54 2.66
C ARG A 457 3.80 -1.21 3.22
N GLN A 458 4.86 -0.66 2.65
CA GLN A 458 5.44 0.63 3.05
C GLN A 458 4.98 1.77 2.13
N GLY A 459 3.89 1.56 1.40
CA GLY A 459 3.35 2.52 0.45
C GLY A 459 2.97 3.85 1.10
N GLN A 460 3.24 4.93 0.39
CA GLN A 460 2.86 6.26 0.86
C GLN A 460 1.33 6.40 0.83
N LEU A 461 0.73 6.67 1.99
CA LEU A 461 -0.69 6.92 2.13
C LEU A 461 -0.98 8.41 1.87
N CYS A 462 -1.79 8.68 0.86
CA CYS A 462 -2.24 10.01 0.50
C CYS A 462 -3.74 10.14 0.74
N ARG A 463 -4.15 11.15 1.50
CA ARG A 463 -5.58 11.42 1.69
C ARG A 463 -6.17 12.10 0.47
N LEU A 464 -7.26 11.56 -0.07
CA LEU A 464 -7.99 12.10 -1.22
C LEU A 464 -9.18 12.95 -0.79
N SER A 465 -9.99 12.45 0.13
CA SER A 465 -11.15 13.17 0.66
C SER A 465 -11.41 12.77 2.11
N ASP A 466 -12.26 13.52 2.80
CA ASP A 466 -12.58 13.27 4.19
C ASP A 466 -14.08 13.40 4.46
N SER A 467 -14.59 12.58 5.38
CA SER A 467 -15.97 12.70 5.83
C SER A 467 -16.20 14.01 6.55
N GLU A 468 -17.39 14.55 6.41
CA GLU A 468 -17.82 15.73 7.16
C GLU A 468 -18.69 15.27 8.35
N PRO A 469 -18.17 15.30 9.60
CA PRO A 469 -18.86 14.75 10.77
C PRO A 469 -20.17 15.46 11.09
N TRP A 470 -20.39 16.64 10.50
CA TRP A 470 -21.62 17.40 10.64
C TRP A 470 -22.69 17.12 9.58
N LYS A 471 -22.43 16.27 8.58
CA LYS A 471 -23.46 15.87 7.62
C LYS A 471 -24.57 15.10 8.30
N GLY A 472 -25.82 15.42 7.95
CA GLY A 472 -27.02 14.83 8.51
C GLY A 472 -28.12 15.84 8.77
N GLU A 473 -29.18 15.41 9.45
CA GLU A 473 -30.29 16.30 9.80
C GLU A 473 -29.86 17.34 10.84
N SER A 474 -30.45 18.54 10.77
CA SER A 474 -30.19 19.62 11.75
C SER A 474 -30.44 19.11 13.19
N PRO A 475 -29.53 19.38 14.14
CA PRO A 475 -29.68 18.88 15.49
C PRO A 475 -30.95 19.46 16.14
N ASP A 476 -31.68 18.61 16.88
CA ASP A 476 -32.79 18.97 17.75
C ASP A 476 -33.96 19.77 17.12
N GLY A 477 -34.13 19.67 15.78
CA GLY A 477 -35.25 20.31 15.08
C GLY A 477 -35.16 21.85 15.01
N ILE A 478 -33.97 22.42 15.23
CA ILE A 478 -33.73 23.86 15.09
C ILE A 478 -33.65 24.20 13.60
N SER A 479 -34.44 25.14 13.17
CA SER A 479 -34.47 25.69 11.82
C SER A 479 -34.31 27.20 11.83
N TYR A 480 -33.51 27.71 10.91
CA TYR A 480 -33.34 29.13 10.72
C TYR A 480 -34.60 29.76 10.14
N SER A 481 -34.98 30.89 10.74
CA SER A 481 -36.02 31.79 10.19
C SER A 481 -35.49 33.23 10.22
N PRO A 482 -35.58 33.98 9.10
CA PRO A 482 -35.13 35.36 9.07
C PRO A 482 -35.75 36.23 10.18
N GLY A 483 -34.91 36.83 11.03
CA GLY A 483 -35.29 37.67 12.13
C GLY A 483 -35.55 36.93 13.46
N ASP A 484 -35.22 35.67 13.55
CA ASP A 484 -35.28 34.89 14.79
C ASP A 484 -33.93 34.91 15.53
N ASP A 485 -33.82 35.73 16.55
CA ASP A 485 -32.59 35.83 17.37
C ASP A 485 -32.31 34.56 18.20
N THR A 486 -33.30 33.68 18.38
CA THR A 486 -33.14 32.45 19.18
C THR A 486 -32.20 31.43 18.47
N PHE A 487 -32.23 31.38 17.14
CA PHE A 487 -31.32 30.57 16.36
C PHE A 487 -29.85 30.95 16.62
N PHE A 488 -29.54 32.24 16.53
CA PHE A 488 -28.18 32.73 16.77
C PHE A 488 -27.71 32.55 18.20
N SER A 489 -28.60 32.73 19.19
CA SER A 489 -28.27 32.46 20.58
C SER A 489 -27.96 31.00 20.85
N GLN A 490 -28.57 30.07 20.10
CA GLN A 490 -28.26 28.66 20.21
C GLN A 490 -26.91 28.32 19.55
N ILE A 491 -26.58 28.96 18.44
CA ILE A 491 -25.25 28.82 17.83
C ILE A 491 -24.16 29.32 18.77
N GLU A 492 -24.37 30.46 19.43
CA GLU A 492 -23.47 31.01 20.45
C GLU A 492 -23.29 30.05 21.63
N GLU A 493 -24.41 29.47 22.16
CA GLU A 493 -24.37 28.48 23.24
C GLU A 493 -23.59 27.22 22.88
N TRP A 494 -23.73 26.69 21.65
CA TRP A 494 -22.96 25.55 21.19
C TRP A 494 -21.48 25.89 21.04
N ASN A 495 -21.14 27.05 20.46
CA ASN A 495 -19.75 27.50 20.33
C ASN A 495 -19.07 27.73 21.70
N GLU A 496 -19.81 28.20 22.73
CA GLU A 496 -19.31 28.34 24.13
C GLU A 496 -19.04 26.97 24.79
N LYS A 497 -19.61 25.90 24.27
CA LYS A 497 -19.45 24.52 24.77
C LYS A 497 -18.56 23.69 23.90
N ASP A 498 -17.88 24.27 22.94
CA ASP A 498 -17.04 23.60 21.93
C ASP A 498 -17.80 22.52 21.12
N GLU A 499 -19.13 22.69 20.95
CA GLU A 499 -19.97 21.78 20.14
C GLU A 499 -20.09 22.30 18.71
N TYR A 500 -18.93 22.49 18.04
CA TYR A 500 -18.86 23.15 16.73
C TYR A 500 -19.52 22.35 15.60
N THR A 501 -19.51 21.01 15.65
CA THR A 501 -20.23 20.17 14.69
C THR A 501 -21.72 20.44 14.66
N LYS A 502 -22.35 20.76 15.81
CA LYS A 502 -23.76 21.15 15.85
C LYS A 502 -23.97 22.51 15.20
N SER A 503 -23.11 23.50 15.53
CA SER A 503 -23.14 24.82 14.90
C SER A 503 -22.99 24.77 13.40
N ILE A 504 -22.02 24.04 12.90
CA ILE A 504 -21.77 23.83 11.46
C ILE A 504 -23.00 23.21 10.79
N ARG A 505 -23.53 22.14 11.36
CA ARG A 505 -24.70 21.43 10.81
C ARG A 505 -25.93 22.31 10.71
N ALA A 506 -26.20 23.11 11.74
CA ALA A 506 -27.34 24.05 11.76
C ALA A 506 -27.16 25.20 10.74
N LEU A 507 -25.96 25.74 10.62
CA LEU A 507 -25.65 26.84 9.70
C LEU A 507 -25.61 26.37 8.23
N GLU A 508 -25.06 25.17 7.93
CA GLU A 508 -25.09 24.58 6.59
C GLU A 508 -26.51 24.18 6.11
N ALA A 509 -27.42 23.89 7.05
CA ALA A 509 -28.82 23.62 6.71
C ALA A 509 -29.58 24.85 6.19
N ILE A 510 -29.02 26.05 6.34
CA ILE A 510 -29.58 27.29 5.77
C ILE A 510 -29.33 27.29 4.25
N PRO A 511 -30.38 27.41 3.40
CA PRO A 511 -30.18 27.51 1.97
C PRO A 511 -29.20 28.64 1.57
N GLU A 512 -28.32 28.39 0.59
CA GLU A 512 -27.26 29.32 0.19
C GLU A 512 -27.77 30.73 -0.13
N GLU A 513 -28.96 30.82 -0.74
CA GLU A 513 -29.61 32.08 -1.09
C GLU A 513 -30.03 32.91 0.16
N GLN A 514 -30.05 32.28 1.33
CA GLN A 514 -30.40 32.93 2.62
C GLN A 514 -29.15 33.16 3.51
N GLN A 515 -28.00 32.66 3.09
CA GLN A 515 -26.74 32.86 3.81
C GLN A 515 -26.13 34.23 3.50
N ASP A 516 -26.45 35.21 4.32
CA ASP A 516 -25.85 36.54 4.27
C ASP A 516 -24.40 36.55 4.83
N TYR A 517 -23.75 37.69 4.75
CA TYR A 517 -22.37 37.86 5.24
C TYR A 517 -22.21 37.41 6.72
N ARG A 518 -23.21 37.72 7.59
CA ARG A 518 -23.15 37.34 9.00
C ARG A 518 -23.19 35.83 9.19
N ILE A 519 -24.10 35.15 8.49
CA ILE A 519 -24.25 33.68 8.56
C ILE A 519 -22.97 33.01 8.03
N LYS A 520 -22.43 33.46 6.90
CA LYS A 520 -21.18 32.93 6.35
C LYS A 520 -20.00 33.11 7.30
N MET A 521 -19.87 34.26 7.95
CA MET A 521 -18.79 34.49 8.91
C MET A 521 -18.94 33.69 10.20
N LEU A 522 -20.17 33.39 10.66
CA LEU A 522 -20.40 32.46 11.76
C LEU A 522 -20.03 31.04 11.40
N LEU A 523 -20.36 30.61 10.18
CA LEU A 523 -19.97 29.29 9.67
C LEU A 523 -18.45 29.18 9.52
N VAL A 524 -17.78 30.21 9.00
CA VAL A 524 -16.31 30.30 8.98
C VAL A 524 -15.72 30.13 10.38
N SER A 525 -16.27 30.88 11.37
CA SER A 525 -15.81 30.77 12.75
C SER A 525 -15.97 29.36 13.32
N ALA A 526 -17.09 28.69 13.03
CA ALA A 526 -17.31 27.33 13.47
C ALA A 526 -16.36 26.32 12.79
N TYR A 527 -16.09 26.48 11.48
CA TYR A 527 -15.11 25.67 10.77
C TYR A 527 -13.69 25.82 11.34
N GLU A 528 -13.23 27.07 11.56
CA GLU A 528 -11.89 27.32 12.10
C GLU A 528 -11.75 26.75 13.51
N ASN A 529 -12.73 26.98 14.38
CA ASN A 529 -12.68 26.47 15.74
C ASN A 529 -12.70 24.92 15.76
N TYR A 530 -13.55 24.28 14.94
CA TYR A 530 -13.53 22.83 14.78
C TYR A 530 -12.16 22.34 14.28
N ALA A 531 -11.57 23.02 13.29
CA ALA A 531 -10.30 22.64 12.72
C ALA A 531 -9.11 22.78 13.69
N ILE A 532 -9.14 23.82 14.54
CA ILE A 532 -8.00 24.21 15.37
C ILE A 532 -8.14 23.65 16.80
N ILE A 533 -9.35 23.70 17.37
CA ILE A 533 -9.63 23.33 18.76
C ILE A 533 -10.16 21.90 18.85
N GLY A 534 -11.03 21.50 17.90
CA GLY A 534 -11.77 20.24 17.92
C GLY A 534 -13.20 20.40 18.42
N ASP A 535 -13.89 19.29 18.65
CA ASP A 535 -15.29 19.24 19.11
C ASP A 535 -15.36 18.54 20.47
N ASN A 536 -16.03 19.14 21.46
CA ASN A 536 -16.17 18.59 22.83
C ASN A 536 -14.84 18.22 23.53
N ASP A 537 -13.83 19.07 23.44
CA ASP A 537 -12.47 18.82 23.95
C ASP A 537 -11.71 17.66 23.26
N GLU A 538 -12.29 17.04 22.25
CA GLU A 538 -11.60 16.10 21.37
C GLU A 538 -10.94 16.87 20.22
N GLY A 539 -9.62 16.98 20.25
CA GLY A 539 -8.84 17.68 19.22
C GLY A 539 -9.07 17.10 17.84
N THR A 540 -9.12 17.95 16.83
CA THR A 540 -9.23 17.51 15.43
C THR A 540 -7.86 17.12 14.91
N GLU A 541 -7.73 15.95 14.27
CA GLU A 541 -6.51 15.56 13.59
C GLU A 541 -6.12 16.62 12.54
N ARG A 542 -4.85 17.00 12.49
CA ARG A 542 -4.34 18.13 11.68
C ARG A 542 -4.83 18.10 10.23
N TRP A 543 -4.86 16.93 9.63
CA TRP A 543 -5.27 16.75 8.25
C TRP A 543 -6.80 16.92 8.02
N LYS A 544 -7.63 16.64 9.03
CA LYS A 544 -9.05 17.00 9.00
C LYS A 544 -9.20 18.51 9.09
N GLY A 545 -8.42 19.14 9.97
CA GLY A 545 -8.37 20.57 10.13
C GLY A 545 -8.02 21.29 8.83
N ASP A 546 -7.00 20.88 8.12
CA ASP A 546 -6.55 21.52 6.85
C ASP A 546 -7.68 21.59 5.81
N ARG A 547 -8.46 20.54 5.65
CA ARG A 547 -9.61 20.52 4.71
C ARG A 547 -10.70 21.51 5.13
N VAL A 548 -11.01 21.53 6.41
CA VAL A 548 -12.05 22.42 6.95
C VAL A 548 -11.61 23.88 6.86
N LEU A 549 -10.32 24.16 7.10
CA LEU A 549 -9.75 25.50 6.91
C LEU A 549 -9.80 25.94 5.44
N LEU A 550 -9.51 25.05 4.49
CA LEU A 550 -9.69 25.34 3.07
C LEU A 550 -11.15 25.62 2.70
N LYS A 551 -12.10 24.93 3.34
CA LYS A 551 -13.53 25.19 3.17
C LYS A 551 -13.90 26.58 3.73
N ALA A 552 -13.38 26.94 4.90
CA ALA A 552 -13.54 28.26 5.50
C ALA A 552 -12.99 29.37 4.57
N ILE A 553 -11.79 29.19 4.03
CA ILE A 553 -11.18 30.14 3.10
C ILE A 553 -12.05 30.31 1.85
N ARG A 554 -12.51 29.22 1.22
CA ARG A 554 -13.40 29.30 0.05
C ARG A 554 -14.68 30.07 0.35
N LEU A 555 -15.28 29.83 1.51
CA LEU A 555 -16.48 30.53 1.93
C LEU A 555 -16.22 32.02 2.14
N MET A 556 -15.09 32.38 2.77
CA MET A 556 -14.67 33.80 2.92
C MET A 556 -14.45 34.48 1.58
N GLU A 557 -13.90 33.77 0.59
CA GLU A 557 -13.71 34.31 -0.75
C GLU A 557 -15.04 34.69 -1.43
N THR A 558 -16.13 33.98 -1.15
CA THR A 558 -17.47 34.31 -1.72
C THR A 558 -18.01 35.66 -1.22
N VAL A 559 -17.46 36.17 -0.12
CA VAL A 559 -17.84 37.45 0.49
C VAL A 559 -16.69 38.45 0.58
N ARG A 560 -15.66 38.30 -0.25
CA ARG A 560 -14.46 39.14 -0.25
C ARG A 560 -14.78 40.63 -0.40
N ASP A 561 -15.69 41.00 -1.30
CA ASP A 561 -16.04 42.40 -1.57
C ASP A 561 -16.52 43.17 -0.32
N GLU A 562 -17.23 42.45 0.57
CA GLU A 562 -17.70 42.98 1.86
C GLU A 562 -16.63 42.84 2.96
N GLY A 563 -15.87 41.72 2.91
CA GLY A 563 -14.92 41.31 3.94
C GLY A 563 -13.56 42.00 3.90
N GLU A 564 -13.02 42.31 2.71
CA GLU A 564 -11.64 42.79 2.53
C GLU A 564 -11.28 44.04 3.37
N LYS A 565 -12.27 44.86 3.67
CA LYS A 565 -12.11 46.12 4.47
C LYS A 565 -12.52 45.90 5.93
N ASN A 566 -12.80 44.69 6.36
CA ASN A 566 -13.23 44.35 7.70
C ASN A 566 -12.07 43.65 8.45
N ALA A 567 -11.72 44.15 9.62
CA ALA A 567 -10.64 43.58 10.44
C ALA A 567 -10.93 42.11 10.81
N ASN A 568 -12.15 41.76 11.16
CA ASN A 568 -12.56 40.40 11.52
C ASN A 568 -12.38 39.41 10.33
N TRP A 569 -12.76 39.81 9.11
CA TRP A 569 -12.57 38.96 7.94
C TRP A 569 -11.07 38.71 7.67
N ASN A 570 -10.20 39.75 7.75
CA ASN A 570 -8.76 39.60 7.60
C ASN A 570 -8.13 38.77 8.74
N MET A 571 -8.63 38.90 9.96
CA MET A 571 -8.24 38.08 11.10
C MET A 571 -8.55 36.59 10.85
N ARG A 572 -9.76 36.28 10.37
CA ARG A 572 -10.14 34.90 10.04
C ARG A 572 -9.29 34.31 8.90
N MET A 573 -9.05 35.07 7.83
CA MET A 573 -8.14 34.67 6.76
C MET A 573 -6.72 34.41 7.28
N ALA A 574 -6.22 35.25 8.18
CA ALA A 574 -4.91 35.09 8.79
C ALA A 574 -4.84 33.78 9.61
N TYR A 575 -5.81 33.53 10.48
CA TYR A 575 -5.85 32.29 11.26
C TYR A 575 -6.01 31.05 10.37
N ALA A 576 -6.92 31.09 9.40
CA ALA A 576 -7.11 29.95 8.49
C ALA A 576 -5.81 29.58 7.76
N TYR A 577 -5.04 30.57 7.28
CA TYR A 577 -3.76 30.30 6.63
C TYR A 577 -2.62 29.96 7.60
N GLN A 578 -2.63 30.49 8.84
CA GLN A 578 -1.61 30.20 9.86
C GLN A 578 -1.58 28.71 10.22
N TYR A 579 -2.76 28.09 10.31
CA TYR A 579 -2.90 26.68 10.67
C TYR A 579 -2.84 25.73 9.47
N LEU A 580 -2.85 26.25 8.22
CA LEU A 580 -2.61 25.46 7.03
C LEU A 580 -1.11 25.22 6.83
N MET A 581 -0.77 23.98 6.50
CA MET A 581 0.62 23.59 6.25
C MET A 581 1.25 24.43 5.12
N ARG A 582 2.38 25.07 5.39
CA ARG A 582 3.18 25.85 4.44
C ARG A 582 2.45 27.03 3.78
N GLN A 583 1.57 27.69 4.54
CA GLN A 583 0.84 28.87 4.06
C GLN A 583 1.10 30.11 4.94
N GLU A 584 2.15 30.08 5.75
CA GLU A 584 2.50 31.14 6.72
C GLU A 584 2.70 32.51 6.05
N GLU A 585 3.24 32.55 4.82
CA GLU A 585 3.42 33.80 4.08
C GLU A 585 2.08 34.49 3.77
N LYS A 586 1.04 33.71 3.44
CA LYS A 586 -0.33 34.23 3.24
C LYS A 586 -0.95 34.67 4.57
N ALA A 587 -0.74 33.91 5.63
CA ALA A 587 -1.19 34.31 6.96
C ALA A 587 -0.63 35.67 7.34
N ILE A 588 0.66 35.92 7.12
CA ILE A 588 1.35 37.21 7.34
C ILE A 588 0.74 38.32 6.50
N GLU A 589 0.36 38.07 5.24
CA GLU A 589 -0.26 39.08 4.37
C GLU A 589 -1.59 39.57 4.97
N TYR A 590 -2.48 38.65 5.37
CA TYR A 590 -3.77 38.99 5.96
C TYR A 590 -3.63 39.54 7.37
N ALA A 591 -2.69 39.06 8.17
CA ALA A 591 -2.43 39.61 9.51
C ALA A 591 -1.93 41.07 9.47
N LYS A 592 -1.11 41.41 8.47
CA LYS A 592 -0.70 42.81 8.25
C LYS A 592 -1.90 43.72 7.93
N ARG A 593 -2.82 43.24 7.06
CA ARG A 593 -4.05 43.99 6.75
C ARG A 593 -4.94 44.11 7.98
N TRP A 594 -5.06 43.07 8.75
CA TRP A 594 -5.79 43.09 10.03
C TRP A 594 -5.21 44.15 10.99
N ALA A 595 -3.87 44.17 11.18
CA ALA A 595 -3.21 45.15 12.02
C ALA A 595 -3.39 46.62 11.52
N GLU A 596 -3.52 46.84 10.20
CA GLU A 596 -3.83 48.12 9.64
C GLU A 596 -5.28 48.57 9.92
N LEU A 597 -6.22 47.65 9.89
CA LEU A 597 -7.66 47.90 10.08
C LEU A 597 -8.06 47.99 11.55
N ASP A 598 -7.35 47.27 12.42
CA ASP A 598 -7.52 47.34 13.88
C ASP A 598 -6.15 47.43 14.60
N PRO A 599 -5.55 48.60 14.71
CA PRO A 599 -4.24 48.79 15.34
C PRO A 599 -4.22 48.57 16.86
N GLU A 600 -5.38 48.53 17.52
CA GLU A 600 -5.49 48.29 18.96
C GLU A 600 -5.41 46.79 19.32
N ASP A 601 -5.66 45.92 18.35
CA ASP A 601 -5.55 44.47 18.53
C ASP A 601 -4.10 43.99 18.35
N SER A 602 -3.50 43.48 19.44
CA SER A 602 -2.13 42.98 19.44
C SER A 602 -1.97 41.61 18.78
N SER A 603 -3.06 40.82 18.65
CA SER A 603 -3.03 39.43 18.18
C SER A 603 -2.55 39.31 16.72
N ALA A 604 -2.81 40.32 15.90
CA ALA A 604 -2.29 40.38 14.54
C ALA A 604 -0.75 40.35 14.49
N LYS A 605 -0.08 40.96 15.47
CA LYS A 605 1.40 40.93 15.55
C LYS A 605 1.91 39.58 16.03
N GLU A 606 1.20 38.97 16.96
CA GLU A 606 1.50 37.62 17.47
C GLU A 606 1.45 36.61 16.32
N VAL A 607 0.41 36.63 15.48
CA VAL A 607 0.30 35.77 14.28
C VAL A 607 1.48 36.00 13.32
N ILE A 608 1.88 37.27 13.08
CA ILE A 608 3.01 37.58 12.20
C ILE A 608 4.32 37.02 12.80
N GLU A 609 4.55 37.19 14.11
CA GLU A 609 5.75 36.72 14.79
C GLU A 609 5.82 35.19 14.79
N GLU A 610 4.73 34.49 15.09
CA GLU A 610 4.64 33.02 15.06
C GLU A 610 4.86 32.46 13.67
N CYS A 611 4.21 33.03 12.65
CA CYS A 611 4.44 32.59 11.26
C CYS A 611 5.88 32.84 10.80
N MET A 612 6.52 33.97 11.16
CA MET A 612 7.91 34.24 10.84
C MET A 612 8.87 33.27 11.56
N GLU A 613 8.54 32.89 12.79
CA GLU A 613 9.30 31.88 13.54
C GLU A 613 9.19 30.49 12.87
N GLU A 614 8.00 30.08 12.41
CA GLU A 614 7.81 28.82 11.70
C GLU A 614 8.50 28.79 10.34
N ILE A 615 8.46 29.89 9.57
CA ILE A 615 9.23 30.04 8.33
C ILE A 615 10.73 29.88 8.62
N SER A 616 11.23 30.58 9.67
CA SER A 616 12.63 30.51 10.06
C SER A 616 13.05 29.11 10.54
N LYS A 617 12.20 28.42 11.31
CA LYS A 617 12.42 27.02 11.71
C LYS A 617 12.46 26.09 10.49
N ARG A 618 11.59 26.31 9.52
CA ARG A 618 11.54 25.55 8.27
C ARG A 618 12.78 25.80 7.41
N GLU A 619 13.19 27.04 7.24
CA GLU A 619 14.42 27.43 6.53
C GLU A 619 15.65 26.85 7.23
N ASN A 620 15.67 26.85 8.57
CA ASN A 620 16.73 26.23 9.36
C ASN A 620 16.63 24.70 9.38
N SER A 621 15.43 24.10 9.21
CA SER A 621 15.21 22.65 9.14
C SER A 621 15.40 22.08 7.74
N SER A 622 15.18 22.87 6.68
CA SER A 622 15.59 22.49 5.32
C SER A 622 17.11 22.37 5.23
N ASN A 623 17.82 23.14 6.04
CA ASN A 623 19.27 23.00 6.21
C ASN A 623 19.68 21.79 7.10
N VAL A 624 18.75 21.08 7.75
CA VAL A 624 19.01 19.92 8.66
C VAL A 624 18.57 18.58 8.08
N LYS A 625 17.76 18.54 7.04
CA LYS A 625 17.20 17.30 6.48
C LYS A 625 17.98 16.65 5.33
N GLU A 626 19.03 17.30 4.83
CA GLU A 626 19.85 16.76 3.73
C GLU A 626 21.19 16.12 4.18
N SER A 627 21.43 15.93 5.49
CA SER A 627 22.72 15.42 5.97
C SER A 627 22.75 13.92 6.31
N ASP A 628 21.73 13.14 5.97
CA ASP A 628 21.65 11.73 6.35
C ASP A 628 21.98 10.74 5.24
N THR A 629 23.11 10.91 4.58
CA THR A 629 23.72 9.83 3.83
C THR A 629 24.69 9.07 4.73
N VAL A 630 24.25 7.93 5.24
CA VAL A 630 25.08 6.98 5.98
C VAL A 630 26.08 6.35 5.03
N GLU A 631 27.37 6.46 5.32
CA GLU A 631 28.39 5.69 4.63
C GLU A 631 28.33 4.21 5.05
N PRO A 632 28.39 3.25 4.11
CA PRO A 632 28.48 1.84 4.45
C PRO A 632 29.87 1.53 5.00
N CYS A 633 29.93 1.09 6.24
CA CYS A 633 31.14 0.53 6.85
C CYS A 633 31.44 -0.84 6.24
N ALA A 634 32.68 -1.02 5.80
CA ALA A 634 33.17 -2.21 5.16
C ALA A 634 32.99 -3.48 6.01
N THR A 635 32.50 -4.53 5.36
CA THR A 635 32.38 -5.89 5.88
C THR A 635 33.74 -6.49 6.23
N SER A 636 33.87 -7.00 7.43
CA SER A 636 34.84 -8.08 7.73
C SER A 636 34.10 -9.30 8.28
N ASN A 637 34.04 -10.34 7.45
CA ASN A 637 33.64 -11.68 7.86
C ASN A 637 34.48 -12.19 9.02
N THR A 638 33.89 -12.61 10.11
CA THR A 638 34.48 -13.62 11.00
C THR A 638 33.41 -14.46 11.69
N HIS A 639 33.67 -15.73 11.67
CA HIS A 639 32.88 -16.87 12.13
C HIS A 639 32.17 -16.72 13.47
N ILE A 640 30.95 -17.27 13.50
CA ILE A 640 30.14 -17.53 14.69
C ILE A 640 30.69 -18.75 15.40
N GLU A 641 31.13 -18.60 16.63
CA GLU A 641 31.19 -19.66 17.62
C GLU A 641 30.38 -19.26 18.86
N THR A 642 29.42 -20.10 19.17
CA THR A 642 28.58 -20.07 20.35
C THR A 642 29.36 -20.07 21.65
N ARG A 643 29.12 -19.12 22.52
CA ARG A 643 29.36 -19.24 23.96
C ARG A 643 28.29 -18.56 24.77
N GLU A 644 27.77 -19.34 25.69
CA GLU A 644 26.81 -18.96 26.72
C GLU A 644 27.38 -17.92 27.70
N THR A 645 26.47 -17.08 28.17
CA THR A 645 26.40 -16.33 29.44
C THR A 645 27.73 -15.96 30.14
N GLU A 646 27.97 -14.69 30.15
CA GLU A 646 28.51 -13.82 31.22
C GLU A 646 29.27 -12.65 30.61
N ASN A 647 28.66 -11.46 30.66
CA ASN A 647 29.31 -10.17 30.88
C ASN A 647 28.47 -9.06 30.25
N ILE A 648 27.59 -8.49 31.07
CA ILE A 648 26.99 -7.19 30.80
C ILE A 648 28.07 -6.16 31.12
N GLU A 649 28.91 -5.84 30.14
CA GLU A 649 29.82 -4.68 30.20
C GLU A 649 29.16 -3.47 29.57
N LEU A 650 29.13 -2.38 30.32
CA LEU A 650 28.84 -1.04 29.81
C LEU A 650 29.76 -0.73 28.61
N ARG A 651 29.23 -0.74 27.42
CA ARG A 651 29.94 -0.26 26.23
C ARG A 651 30.06 1.26 26.28
N ASP A 652 31.30 1.73 26.34
CA ASP A 652 31.69 3.12 26.48
C ASP A 652 31.84 3.80 25.11
N LYS A 653 31.16 4.93 24.95
CA LYS A 653 31.57 6.14 24.21
C LYS A 653 31.52 6.26 22.69
N ASN A 654 31.00 5.34 21.92
CA ASN A 654 30.60 5.65 20.53
C ASN A 654 29.16 5.17 20.26
N MET A 655 28.23 5.69 21.05
CA MET A 655 26.80 5.51 20.78
C MET A 655 26.41 6.33 19.55
N ASP A 656 25.69 5.71 18.62
CA ASP A 656 25.00 6.48 17.57
C ASP A 656 24.11 7.52 18.28
N ASN A 657 24.46 8.79 18.13
CA ASN A 657 23.75 9.89 18.78
C ASN A 657 22.29 9.93 18.35
N ARG A 658 21.96 9.49 17.13
CA ARG A 658 20.61 9.51 16.57
C ARG A 658 19.67 8.53 17.26
N GLN A 659 20.11 7.27 17.46
CA GLN A 659 19.30 6.27 18.16
C GLN A 659 19.06 6.69 19.61
N LYS A 660 20.07 7.29 20.25
CA LYS A 660 19.93 7.88 21.58
C LYS A 660 18.92 9.03 21.62
N GLU A 661 18.93 9.90 20.62
CA GLU A 661 18.00 11.02 20.51
C GLU A 661 16.57 10.54 20.20
N ALA A 662 16.41 9.53 19.34
CA ALA A 662 15.13 8.86 19.12
C ALA A 662 14.58 8.23 20.40
N ALA A 663 15.43 7.49 21.13
CA ALA A 663 15.06 6.89 22.41
C ALA A 663 14.68 7.93 23.47
N LEU A 664 15.37 9.08 23.50
CA LEU A 664 15.04 10.19 24.38
C LEU A 664 13.68 10.81 24.02
N ALA A 665 13.44 11.04 22.74
CA ALA A 665 12.17 11.58 22.25
C ALA A 665 11.00 10.63 22.57
N ALA A 666 11.16 9.32 22.31
CA ALA A 666 10.18 8.30 22.64
C ALA A 666 9.89 8.23 24.14
N MET A 667 10.94 8.29 24.96
CA MET A 667 10.79 8.29 26.42
C MET A 667 10.05 9.53 26.95
N ILE A 668 10.35 10.71 26.41
CA ILE A 668 9.62 11.95 26.76
C ILE A 668 8.15 11.87 26.34
N ALA A 669 7.87 11.37 25.14
CA ALA A 669 6.50 11.18 24.64
C ALA A 669 5.73 10.21 25.54
N TRP A 670 6.32 9.06 25.86
CA TRP A 670 5.72 8.07 26.75
C TRP A 670 5.37 8.66 28.12
N LEU A 671 6.36 9.29 28.78
CA LEU A 671 6.13 9.91 30.10
C LEU A 671 5.07 10.99 30.09
N SER A 672 4.98 11.75 29.00
CA SER A 672 4.00 12.83 28.85
C SER A 672 2.56 12.32 28.73
N HIS A 673 2.35 11.12 28.24
CA HIS A 673 1.02 10.50 28.00
C HIS A 673 0.75 9.29 28.91
N SER A 674 1.72 8.87 29.72
CA SER A 674 1.53 7.72 30.63
C SER A 674 0.57 8.04 31.76
N GLN A 675 -0.12 7.01 32.28
CA GLN A 675 -0.98 7.16 33.47
C GLN A 675 -0.19 7.49 34.74
N GLU A 676 1.13 7.27 34.73
CA GLU A 676 2.01 7.43 35.88
C GLU A 676 2.48 8.88 36.05
N LEU A 677 2.87 9.55 34.96
CA LEU A 677 3.33 10.94 34.99
C LEU A 677 2.32 11.92 34.35
N GLY A 678 1.84 11.62 33.14
CA GLY A 678 0.78 12.40 32.47
C GLY A 678 1.20 13.80 32.00
N HIS A 679 2.50 14.13 32.06
CA HIS A 679 3.06 15.40 31.60
C HIS A 679 4.55 15.26 31.30
N LYS A 680 5.14 16.24 30.62
CA LYS A 680 6.57 16.25 30.31
C LYS A 680 7.41 16.26 31.60
N PRO A 681 8.42 15.37 31.74
CA PRO A 681 9.30 15.35 32.91
C PRO A 681 10.07 16.68 33.05
N ALA A 682 10.25 17.13 34.30
CA ALA A 682 10.97 18.37 34.57
C ALA A 682 12.46 18.30 34.20
N GLU A 683 13.08 17.15 34.35
CA GLU A 683 14.45 16.85 33.94
C GLU A 683 14.51 15.39 33.47
N ILE A 684 15.26 15.10 32.38
CA ILE A 684 15.53 13.75 31.89
C ILE A 684 16.94 13.67 31.33
N GLU A 685 17.62 12.57 31.59
CA GLU A 685 18.99 12.35 31.11
C GLU A 685 19.20 10.86 30.81
N CYS A 686 19.76 10.54 29.63
CA CYS A 686 20.18 9.19 29.28
C CYS A 686 21.50 8.87 29.98
N THR A 687 21.53 7.82 30.78
CA THR A 687 22.67 7.43 31.62
C THR A 687 23.44 6.25 31.10
N GLY A 688 22.89 5.44 30.18
CA GLY A 688 23.58 4.28 29.62
C GLY A 688 22.72 3.50 28.63
N THR A 689 23.31 2.43 28.10
CA THR A 689 22.64 1.44 27.25
C THR A 689 23.02 0.04 27.65
N PHE A 690 22.17 -0.93 27.32
CA PHE A 690 22.47 -2.35 27.39
C PHE A 690 21.82 -3.11 26.26
N VAL A 691 22.31 -4.31 25.96
CA VAL A 691 21.74 -5.20 24.96
C VAL A 691 21.12 -6.39 25.66
N LEU A 692 19.87 -6.71 25.31
CA LEU A 692 19.15 -7.86 25.84
C LEU A 692 18.35 -8.51 24.71
N HIS A 693 18.54 -9.84 24.51
CA HIS A 693 17.91 -10.59 23.40
C HIS A 693 18.16 -9.98 22.01
N ASP A 694 19.41 -9.55 21.77
CA ASP A 694 19.87 -8.90 20.53
C ASP A 694 19.26 -7.51 20.24
N MET A 695 18.50 -6.96 21.17
CA MET A 695 17.92 -5.63 21.10
C MET A 695 18.62 -4.64 22.01
N THR A 696 18.77 -3.40 21.56
CA THR A 696 19.38 -2.31 22.30
C THR A 696 18.36 -1.54 23.13
N TYR A 697 18.68 -1.28 24.39
CA TYR A 697 17.86 -0.53 25.33
C TYR A 697 18.65 0.63 25.91
N TYR A 698 18.00 1.77 26.13
CA TYR A 698 18.55 2.99 26.71
C TYR A 698 17.99 3.22 28.10
N ILE A 699 18.88 3.56 29.04
CA ILE A 699 18.57 3.82 30.46
C ILE A 699 18.47 5.32 30.64
N PHE A 700 17.38 5.76 31.22
CA PHE A 700 17.13 7.15 31.56
C PHE A 700 16.96 7.33 33.05
N LYS A 701 17.40 8.48 33.57
CA LYS A 701 16.89 9.01 34.82
C LYS A 701 16.07 10.24 34.55
N TYR A 702 14.92 10.38 35.18
CA TYR A 702 14.05 11.51 35.01
C TYR A 702 13.46 12.00 36.33
N LYS A 703 12.93 13.21 36.34
CA LYS A 703 12.24 13.79 37.48
C LYS A 703 10.85 14.26 37.08
N ASP A 704 9.90 13.98 37.92
CA ASP A 704 8.54 14.51 37.80
C ASP A 704 8.54 16.04 37.96
N THR A 705 9.06 16.54 39.07
CA THR A 705 9.28 17.97 39.34
C THR A 705 10.74 18.25 39.60
N LYS A 706 11.17 19.52 39.56
CA LYS A 706 12.59 19.89 39.83
C LYS A 706 13.11 19.47 41.20
N ASP A 707 12.21 19.35 42.17
CA ASP A 707 12.55 19.01 43.58
C ASP A 707 12.30 17.53 43.91
N SER A 708 11.79 16.71 42.94
CA SER A 708 11.59 15.28 43.15
C SER A 708 12.88 14.48 43.05
N GLU A 709 12.85 13.25 43.56
CA GLU A 709 13.93 12.28 43.39
C GLU A 709 14.08 11.85 41.94
N TRP A 710 15.25 11.32 41.56
CA TRP A 710 15.49 10.74 40.26
C TRP A 710 14.79 9.38 40.19
N LEU A 711 14.03 9.17 39.11
CA LEU A 711 13.31 7.94 38.79
C LEU A 711 14.00 7.25 37.61
N LEU A 712 13.89 5.92 37.57
CA LEU A 712 14.41 5.09 36.50
C LEU A 712 13.40 5.05 35.32
N GLY A 713 13.93 5.15 34.09
CA GLY A 713 13.17 4.93 32.86
C GLY A 713 14.00 4.12 31.88
N VAL A 714 13.33 3.34 31.05
CA VAL A 714 13.96 2.53 29.99
C VAL A 714 13.15 2.66 28.71
N ASN A 715 13.84 2.96 27.62
CA ASN A 715 13.28 2.88 26.26
C ASN A 715 14.16 1.94 25.44
N GLY A 716 13.57 1.12 24.59
CA GLY A 716 14.38 0.19 23.83
C GLY A 716 13.59 -0.84 23.00
N GLY A 717 14.32 -1.88 22.62
CA GLY A 717 13.86 -2.86 21.64
C GLY A 717 14.33 -2.51 20.23
N TYR A 718 15.40 -1.71 20.12
CA TYR A 718 15.98 -1.32 18.83
C TYR A 718 16.82 -2.48 18.26
N GLU A 719 16.49 -2.94 17.07
CA GLU A 719 17.27 -3.91 16.32
C GLU A 719 18.38 -3.20 15.53
N GLY A 720 19.64 -3.63 15.73
CA GLY A 720 20.79 -3.05 15.03
C GLY A 720 20.82 -1.53 15.13
N ASP A 721 20.88 -0.84 14.00
CA ASP A 721 20.92 0.63 13.89
C ASP A 721 19.52 1.26 13.65
N SER A 722 18.44 0.51 13.81
CA SER A 722 17.06 1.01 13.67
C SER A 722 16.82 2.22 14.57
N LEU A 723 16.10 3.22 14.08
CA LEU A 723 15.67 4.41 14.82
C LEU A 723 14.27 4.26 15.45
N SER A 724 13.54 3.21 15.09
CA SER A 724 12.26 2.88 15.70
C SER A 724 12.44 1.82 16.77
N ASP A 725 11.90 2.05 17.95
CA ASP A 725 11.76 1.01 18.97
C ASP A 725 10.70 0.00 18.49
N CYS A 726 10.79 -1.23 18.93
CA CYS A 726 9.77 -2.25 18.66
C CYS A 726 8.54 -2.08 19.58
N GLY A 727 8.19 -0.87 19.98
CA GLY A 727 7.11 -0.54 20.92
C GLY A 727 7.46 -0.81 22.39
N HIS A 728 8.75 -0.87 22.72
CA HIS A 728 9.22 -1.23 24.06
C HIS A 728 9.71 0.00 24.84
N THR A 729 8.83 0.91 25.19
CA THR A 729 9.12 1.98 26.15
C THR A 729 8.60 1.59 27.52
N PHE A 730 9.47 1.61 28.50
CA PHE A 730 9.18 1.22 29.88
C PHE A 730 9.48 2.36 30.84
N SER A 731 8.56 2.64 31.75
CA SER A 731 8.76 3.54 32.86
C SER A 731 8.13 2.94 34.09
N GLU A 732 8.88 2.88 35.17
CA GLU A 732 8.32 2.65 36.50
C GLU A 732 8.79 3.76 37.42
N MET A 733 7.93 4.18 38.36
CA MET A 733 8.27 5.24 39.34
C MET A 733 9.20 4.73 40.44
N GLU A 734 10.21 3.92 40.09
CA GLU A 734 11.23 3.47 41.00
C GLU A 734 12.41 4.45 41.10
N PRO A 735 13.00 4.63 42.30
CA PRO A 735 14.15 5.50 42.47
C PRO A 735 15.34 5.06 41.61
N TYR A 736 15.99 5.99 40.92
CA TYR A 736 17.20 5.71 40.16
C TYR A 736 18.44 5.62 41.07
N ASP A 737 19.16 4.50 41.04
CA ASP A 737 20.48 4.33 41.67
C ASP A 737 21.51 3.99 40.56
N GLU A 738 22.54 4.85 40.41
CA GLU A 738 23.59 4.72 39.41
C GLU A 738 24.31 3.36 39.48
N LYS A 739 24.39 2.74 40.67
CA LYS A 739 25.10 1.48 40.87
C LYS A 739 24.30 0.26 40.44
N THR A 740 22.99 0.35 40.46
CA THR A 740 22.08 -0.77 40.17
C THR A 740 21.29 -0.54 38.87
N ALA A 741 21.36 0.65 38.27
CA ALA A 741 20.55 1.09 37.13
C ALA A 741 20.48 0.07 35.98
N VAL A 742 21.61 -0.53 35.57
CA VAL A 742 21.62 -1.55 34.49
C VAL A 742 20.88 -2.81 34.92
N LYS A 743 21.06 -3.24 36.15
CA LYS A 743 20.41 -4.44 36.70
C LYS A 743 18.89 -4.20 36.82
N ASP A 744 18.51 -3.04 37.33
CA ASP A 744 17.11 -2.69 37.56
C ASP A 744 16.39 -2.47 36.23
N ALA A 745 17.03 -1.82 35.24
CA ALA A 745 16.55 -1.68 33.89
C ALA A 745 16.39 -3.05 33.20
N THR A 746 17.34 -3.96 33.33
CA THR A 746 17.25 -5.32 32.81
C THR A 746 16.07 -6.08 33.43
N ALA A 747 15.91 -5.99 34.74
CA ALA A 747 14.81 -6.62 35.45
C ALA A 747 13.43 -6.07 35.00
N LEU A 748 13.34 -4.76 34.77
CA LEU A 748 12.12 -4.10 34.25
C LEU A 748 11.75 -4.63 32.85
N VAL A 749 12.71 -4.68 31.92
CA VAL A 749 12.48 -5.19 30.56
C VAL A 749 12.06 -6.66 30.60
N GLU A 750 12.72 -7.50 31.41
CA GLU A 750 12.35 -8.93 31.54
C GLU A 750 10.96 -9.12 32.17
N MET A 751 10.60 -8.29 33.14
CA MET A 751 9.28 -8.34 33.77
C MET A 751 8.19 -7.99 32.76
N VAL A 752 8.32 -6.90 32.00
CA VAL A 752 7.34 -6.47 30.99
C VAL A 752 7.29 -7.47 29.85
N ARG A 753 8.44 -7.96 29.38
CA ARG A 753 8.49 -9.02 28.37
C ARG A 753 7.78 -10.27 28.82
N SER A 754 8.02 -10.73 30.06
CA SER A 754 7.36 -11.90 30.61
C SER A 754 5.85 -11.70 30.72
N TYR A 755 5.40 -10.50 31.09
CA TYR A 755 3.99 -10.14 31.11
C TYR A 755 3.35 -10.26 29.71
N TRP A 756 3.96 -9.69 28.68
CA TRP A 756 3.44 -9.75 27.31
C TRP A 756 3.45 -11.18 26.75
N MET A 757 4.50 -11.96 27.04
CA MET A 757 4.53 -13.38 26.66
C MET A 757 3.43 -14.19 27.34
N GLU A 758 3.13 -13.91 28.60
CA GLU A 758 2.02 -14.57 29.30
C GLU A 758 0.66 -14.10 28.75
N GLN A 759 0.49 -12.83 28.40
CA GLN A 759 -0.72 -12.31 27.75
C GLN A 759 -0.92 -12.94 26.36
N ALA A 760 0.13 -13.03 25.56
CA ALA A 760 0.11 -13.69 24.25
C ALA A 760 -0.28 -15.17 24.39
N LYS A 761 0.29 -15.88 25.36
CA LYS A 761 -0.06 -17.28 25.66
C LYS A 761 -1.52 -17.41 26.14
N GLN A 762 -2.00 -16.49 26.97
CA GLN A 762 -3.39 -16.48 27.42
C GLN A 762 -4.35 -16.12 26.28
N ALA A 763 -3.95 -15.26 25.36
CA ALA A 763 -4.71 -14.96 24.15
C ALA A 763 -4.80 -16.21 23.26
N GLU A 764 -3.67 -16.90 23.02
CA GLU A 764 -3.64 -18.17 22.29
C GLU A 764 -4.46 -19.26 22.98
N GLU A 765 -4.46 -19.33 24.32
CA GLU A 765 -5.30 -20.24 25.08
C GLU A 765 -6.79 -19.85 25.04
N ARG A 766 -7.11 -18.54 24.95
CA ARG A 766 -8.50 -18.05 24.74
C ARG A 766 -8.96 -18.37 23.32
N GLU A 767 -8.12 -18.18 22.31
CA GLU A 767 -8.42 -18.59 20.93
C GLU A 767 -8.65 -20.09 20.79
N LYS A 768 -7.86 -20.89 21.48
CA LYS A 768 -8.07 -22.36 21.56
C LYS A 768 -9.35 -22.75 22.29
N LYS A 769 -9.86 -21.91 23.18
CA LYS A 769 -11.09 -22.13 23.95
C LYS A 769 -12.35 -21.55 23.32
N ALA A 770 -12.23 -20.58 22.45
CA ALA A 770 -13.34 -19.89 21.79
C ALA A 770 -13.65 -20.55 20.46
N GLY A 771 -14.74 -21.30 20.37
CA GLY A 771 -15.19 -21.77 19.09
C GLY A 771 -16.35 -22.75 19.18
N THR A 772 -17.54 -22.22 19.40
CA THR A 772 -18.79 -22.89 19.10
C THR A 772 -19.25 -22.44 17.73
N PHE A 773 -19.38 -23.37 16.77
CA PHE A 773 -20.10 -23.08 15.53
C PHE A 773 -21.59 -23.29 15.82
N VAL A 774 -22.40 -22.24 15.54
CA VAL A 774 -23.85 -22.32 15.67
C VAL A 774 -24.49 -21.81 14.39
N GLY A 775 -25.54 -22.47 13.92
CA GLY A 775 -26.33 -22.00 12.78
C GLY A 775 -27.66 -22.72 12.67
N PHE A 776 -28.45 -22.31 11.69
CA PHE A 776 -29.84 -22.66 11.59
C PHE A 776 -30.20 -23.21 10.19
N ALA A 777 -30.89 -24.34 10.13
CA ALA A 777 -31.55 -24.81 8.92
C ALA A 777 -33.03 -24.41 8.98
N LEU A 778 -33.52 -23.59 8.06
CA LEU A 778 -34.89 -23.08 8.05
C LEU A 778 -35.88 -24.12 7.51
N LEU A 779 -36.96 -24.29 8.22
CA LEU A 779 -37.99 -25.27 7.88
C LEU A 779 -39.33 -24.60 7.52
N SER A 780 -40.00 -25.12 6.50
CA SER A 780 -41.36 -24.70 6.08
C SER A 780 -42.48 -25.16 7.03
N ASP A 781 -42.18 -26.15 7.86
CA ASP A 781 -43.10 -26.71 8.88
C ASP A 781 -42.30 -27.27 10.07
N ASN A 782 -42.99 -27.74 11.11
CA ASN A 782 -42.39 -28.29 12.34
C ASN A 782 -42.00 -29.75 12.25
N SER A 783 -41.85 -30.33 11.07
CA SER A 783 -41.53 -31.73 10.89
C SER A 783 -40.01 -31.95 10.78
N TRP A 784 -39.47 -32.78 11.66
CA TRP A 784 -38.09 -33.27 11.60
C TRP A 784 -38.07 -34.77 11.89
N ASP A 785 -37.51 -35.53 10.96
CA ASP A 785 -37.32 -36.99 11.14
C ASP A 785 -35.92 -37.25 11.70
N LYS A 786 -35.80 -37.22 13.03
CA LYS A 786 -34.55 -37.47 13.77
C LYS A 786 -33.90 -38.80 13.42
N GLU A 787 -34.69 -39.86 13.26
CA GLU A 787 -34.18 -41.20 12.94
C GLU A 787 -33.62 -41.25 11.50
N LYS A 788 -34.27 -40.56 10.58
CA LYS A 788 -33.75 -40.39 9.21
C LYS A 788 -32.47 -39.62 9.23
N TYR A 789 -32.41 -38.52 9.96
CA TYR A 789 -31.23 -37.67 10.07
C TYR A 789 -30.00 -38.42 10.59
N ILE A 790 -30.18 -39.23 11.67
CA ILE A 790 -29.13 -40.07 12.23
C ILE A 790 -28.63 -41.10 11.19
N ARG A 791 -29.53 -41.68 10.43
CA ARG A 791 -29.21 -42.64 9.38
C ARG A 791 -28.47 -41.98 8.22
N ASP A 792 -28.91 -40.82 7.79
CA ASP A 792 -28.30 -40.05 6.71
C ASP A 792 -26.86 -39.57 7.09
N LEU A 793 -26.62 -39.17 8.34
CA LEU A 793 -25.28 -38.85 8.85
C LEU A 793 -24.33 -40.06 8.75
N LYS A 794 -24.83 -41.27 9.10
CA LYS A 794 -24.03 -42.49 8.99
C LYS A 794 -23.76 -42.90 7.54
N GLU A 795 -24.78 -42.83 6.67
CA GLU A 795 -24.66 -43.23 5.29
C GLU A 795 -23.83 -42.29 4.42
N GLN A 796 -23.96 -40.96 4.63
CA GLN A 796 -23.30 -39.96 3.79
C GLN A 796 -21.92 -39.53 4.29
N TRP A 797 -21.73 -39.47 5.60
CA TRP A 797 -20.52 -38.91 6.20
C TRP A 797 -19.77 -39.87 7.14
N ASP A 798 -20.27 -41.11 7.35
CA ASP A 798 -19.77 -42.07 8.30
C ASP A 798 -19.74 -41.56 9.77
N ILE A 799 -20.62 -40.63 10.08
CA ILE A 799 -20.76 -40.08 11.43
C ILE A 799 -21.76 -40.92 12.19
N THR A 800 -21.34 -41.52 13.33
CA THR A 800 -22.21 -42.28 14.22
C THR A 800 -22.71 -41.33 15.33
N ALA A 801 -23.98 -40.98 15.29
CA ALA A 801 -24.62 -40.13 16.29
C ALA A 801 -25.22 -41.02 17.40
N GLU A 802 -24.40 -41.37 18.39
CA GLU A 802 -24.87 -42.10 19.59
C GLU A 802 -25.37 -41.08 20.63
N GLU A 803 -26.68 -41.05 20.83
CA GLU A 803 -27.32 -40.08 21.73
C GLU A 803 -26.85 -40.27 23.18
N LYS A 804 -26.39 -39.22 23.82
CA LYS A 804 -26.06 -39.21 25.25
C LYS A 804 -27.35 -39.23 26.07
N SER A 805 -27.55 -40.27 26.84
CA SER A 805 -28.74 -40.44 27.66
C SER A 805 -28.71 -39.54 28.91
N ASP A 806 -29.54 -38.50 28.91
CA ASP A 806 -29.82 -37.62 30.04
C ASP A 806 -31.34 -37.51 30.25
N GLU A 807 -31.82 -37.80 31.42
CA GLU A 807 -33.27 -37.94 31.71
C GLU A 807 -34.07 -36.60 31.66
N GLU A 808 -33.40 -35.44 31.50
CA GLU A 808 -34.02 -34.11 31.52
C GLU A 808 -34.04 -33.39 30.14
N ARG A 809 -33.69 -34.07 29.03
CA ARG A 809 -33.54 -33.43 27.70
C ARG A 809 -34.84 -33.39 26.89
N ASN A 810 -34.92 -32.36 26.04
CA ASN A 810 -35.97 -32.23 25.04
C ASN A 810 -35.86 -33.40 24.03
N PRO A 811 -36.93 -34.19 23.82
CA PRO A 811 -36.93 -35.30 22.87
C PRO A 811 -36.64 -34.90 21.40
N GLU A 812 -36.80 -33.64 21.08
CA GLU A 812 -36.50 -33.07 19.76
C GLU A 812 -35.03 -32.62 19.61
N SER A 813 -34.16 -32.96 20.58
CA SER A 813 -32.74 -32.63 20.54
C SER A 813 -31.91 -33.90 20.40
N LEU A 814 -30.79 -33.83 19.67
CA LEU A 814 -29.80 -34.88 19.48
C LEU A 814 -28.44 -34.32 19.87
N VAL A 815 -27.79 -34.91 20.89
CA VAL A 815 -26.45 -34.51 21.34
C VAL A 815 -25.55 -35.74 21.35
N PHE A 816 -24.41 -35.63 20.63
CA PHE A 816 -23.49 -36.74 20.46
C PHE A 816 -22.05 -36.25 20.29
N ASP A 817 -21.08 -37.13 20.50
CA ASP A 817 -19.68 -36.84 20.31
C ASP A 817 -19.19 -37.30 18.93
N VAL A 818 -18.30 -36.54 18.34
CA VAL A 818 -17.58 -36.87 17.11
C VAL A 818 -16.09 -36.56 17.35
N GLY A 819 -15.31 -37.61 17.67
CA GLY A 819 -13.95 -37.42 18.17
C GLY A 819 -13.94 -36.67 19.50
N ASP A 820 -13.16 -35.64 19.62
CA ASP A 820 -13.09 -34.73 20.79
C ASP A 820 -14.09 -33.55 20.71
N MET A 821 -14.93 -33.52 19.68
CA MET A 821 -15.96 -32.50 19.48
C MET A 821 -17.34 -33.01 19.93
N MET A 822 -18.15 -32.11 20.45
CA MET A 822 -19.54 -32.37 20.79
C MET A 822 -20.47 -31.66 19.79
N ALA A 823 -21.40 -32.41 19.21
CA ALA A 823 -22.41 -31.88 18.32
C ALA A 823 -23.78 -31.87 19.01
N ALA A 824 -24.53 -30.81 18.85
CA ALA A 824 -25.91 -30.66 19.28
C ALA A 824 -26.77 -30.21 18.10
N VAL A 825 -27.86 -30.96 17.86
CA VAL A 825 -28.83 -30.67 16.80
C VAL A 825 -30.21 -30.67 17.43
N SER A 826 -30.99 -29.59 17.32
CA SER A 826 -32.28 -29.44 17.99
C SER A 826 -33.31 -28.81 17.07
N LEU A 827 -34.50 -29.40 17.01
CA LEU A 827 -35.66 -28.75 16.37
C LEU A 827 -36.23 -27.66 17.29
N MET A 828 -36.34 -26.49 16.74
CA MET A 828 -37.02 -25.34 17.34
C MET A 828 -38.34 -25.11 16.59
N PRO A 829 -39.50 -25.33 17.22
CA PRO A 829 -40.82 -25.24 16.58
C PRO A 829 -41.32 -23.78 16.45
N ALA A 830 -40.42 -22.87 16.16
CA ALA A 830 -40.69 -21.45 15.98
C ALA A 830 -39.71 -20.90 14.93
N PRO A 831 -40.01 -19.78 14.31
CA PRO A 831 -39.04 -19.05 13.47
C PRO A 831 -37.79 -18.61 14.26
N VAL A 832 -36.67 -18.42 13.58
CA VAL A 832 -35.44 -17.87 14.17
C VAL A 832 -35.80 -16.50 14.79
N PRO A 833 -35.46 -16.26 16.06
CA PRO A 833 -35.85 -15.04 16.75
C PRO A 833 -35.12 -13.80 16.23
N ASN A 834 -35.66 -12.63 16.57
CA ASN A 834 -35.09 -11.30 16.33
C ASN A 834 -34.83 -10.91 14.84
N GLY A 835 -35.39 -11.63 13.87
CA GLY A 835 -35.21 -11.37 12.46
C GLY A 835 -33.81 -11.74 11.92
N GLU A 836 -33.02 -12.51 12.67
CA GLU A 836 -31.67 -12.91 12.30
C GLU A 836 -31.60 -13.69 10.98
N ALA A 837 -32.58 -14.56 10.71
CA ALA A 837 -32.64 -15.28 9.46
C ALA A 837 -32.91 -14.36 8.26
N GLU A 838 -33.80 -13.40 8.43
CA GLU A 838 -34.14 -12.40 7.41
C GLU A 838 -32.94 -11.47 7.13
N GLU A 839 -32.18 -11.11 8.15
CA GLU A 839 -31.01 -10.27 8.02
C GLU A 839 -29.86 -11.00 7.32
N CYS A 840 -29.62 -12.25 7.69
CA CYS A 840 -28.66 -13.09 6.97
C CYS A 840 -29.08 -13.35 5.51
N ALA A 841 -30.39 -13.45 5.24
CA ALA A 841 -30.90 -13.71 3.91
C ALA A 841 -30.75 -12.51 2.96
N LYS A 842 -30.84 -11.27 3.45
CA LYS A 842 -30.61 -10.06 2.65
C LYS A 842 -29.21 -10.03 2.03
N ASN A 843 -28.24 -10.59 2.72
CA ASN A 843 -26.85 -10.62 2.29
C ASN A 843 -26.49 -11.87 1.46
N ASN A 844 -27.46 -12.72 1.15
CA ASN A 844 -27.23 -13.96 0.40
C ASN A 844 -27.47 -13.76 -1.10
N TYR A 845 -26.45 -13.21 -1.79
CA TYR A 845 -26.49 -12.98 -3.24
C TYR A 845 -26.49 -14.26 -4.09
N MET A 846 -26.11 -15.41 -3.52
CA MET A 846 -26.09 -16.68 -4.23
C MET A 846 -27.45 -17.37 -4.29
N TRP A 847 -28.43 -16.91 -3.55
CA TRP A 847 -29.76 -17.54 -3.48
C TRP A 847 -30.89 -16.51 -3.57
N SER A 848 -31.41 -16.28 -4.75
CA SER A 848 -32.47 -15.31 -5.06
C SER A 848 -33.77 -15.44 -4.26
N GLU A 849 -34.07 -16.61 -3.69
CA GLU A 849 -35.27 -16.88 -2.86
C GLU A 849 -34.96 -16.81 -1.35
N ALA A 850 -33.73 -16.42 -0.96
CA ALA A 850 -33.30 -16.46 0.44
C ALA A 850 -34.20 -15.61 1.35
N GLU A 851 -34.43 -14.35 1.03
CA GLU A 851 -35.30 -13.46 1.81
C GLU A 851 -36.74 -13.97 1.95
N LYS A 852 -37.27 -14.51 0.86
CA LYS A 852 -38.63 -15.07 0.87
C LYS A 852 -38.67 -16.29 1.78
N THR A 853 -37.71 -17.19 1.67
CA THR A 853 -37.63 -18.40 2.53
C THR A 853 -37.44 -18.01 4.00
N ALA A 854 -36.59 -17.01 4.28
CA ALA A 854 -36.39 -16.51 5.63
C ALA A 854 -37.69 -15.91 6.21
N LYS A 855 -38.45 -15.15 5.44
CA LYS A 855 -39.76 -14.60 5.86
C LYS A 855 -40.87 -15.64 6.02
N GLU A 856 -40.80 -16.74 5.30
CA GLU A 856 -41.88 -17.77 5.26
C GLU A 856 -41.60 -19.01 6.15
N HIS A 857 -40.40 -19.15 6.72
CA HIS A 857 -40.08 -20.27 7.57
C HIS A 857 -40.91 -20.30 8.87
N LYS A 858 -41.19 -21.47 9.37
CA LYS A 858 -42.09 -21.69 10.54
C LYS A 858 -41.37 -22.32 11.72
N ALA A 859 -40.30 -23.00 11.44
CA ALA A 859 -39.44 -23.65 12.43
C ALA A 859 -38.01 -23.66 11.93
N HIS A 860 -37.07 -24.04 12.77
CA HIS A 860 -35.68 -24.22 12.35
C HIS A 860 -35.00 -25.35 13.13
N ILE A 861 -33.96 -25.90 12.54
CA ILE A 861 -33.05 -26.82 13.26
C ILE A 861 -31.81 -25.99 13.63
N MET A 862 -31.53 -25.90 14.89
CA MET A 862 -30.29 -25.34 15.42
C MET A 862 -29.20 -26.39 15.43
N VAL A 863 -28.08 -26.14 14.84
CA VAL A 863 -26.89 -26.99 14.86
C VAL A 863 -25.77 -26.25 15.60
N ALA A 864 -25.18 -26.92 16.60
CA ALA A 864 -24.02 -26.40 17.33
C ALA A 864 -22.90 -27.43 17.37
N VAL A 865 -21.66 -27.01 17.14
CA VAL A 865 -20.45 -27.84 17.28
C VAL A 865 -19.52 -27.18 18.29
N ILE A 866 -19.17 -27.89 19.33
CA ILE A 866 -18.34 -27.45 20.44
C ILE A 866 -17.11 -28.37 20.50
N GLY A 867 -15.90 -27.82 20.44
CA GLY A 867 -14.67 -28.61 20.52
C GLY A 867 -13.69 -28.03 21.53
N LYS A 868 -12.84 -28.91 22.10
CA LYS A 868 -11.89 -28.50 23.13
C LYS A 868 -10.49 -28.19 22.61
N GLU A 869 -10.02 -28.83 21.54
CA GLU A 869 -8.61 -28.69 21.09
C GLU A 869 -8.41 -28.86 19.57
N GLU A 870 -9.45 -29.13 18.78
CA GLU A 870 -9.27 -29.33 17.36
C GLU A 870 -9.28 -28.03 16.59
N SER A 871 -8.63 -28.03 15.43
CA SER A 871 -8.54 -26.84 14.59
C SER A 871 -9.94 -26.32 14.23
N LEU A 872 -10.05 -25.01 14.09
CA LEU A 872 -11.25 -24.31 13.60
C LEU A 872 -11.81 -24.95 12.33
N ILE A 873 -10.92 -25.42 11.43
CA ILE A 873 -11.25 -26.08 10.18
C ILE A 873 -12.01 -27.38 10.39
N GLU A 874 -11.57 -28.22 11.32
CA GLU A 874 -12.24 -29.53 11.57
C GLU A 874 -13.61 -29.32 12.20
N ARG A 875 -13.74 -28.35 13.10
CA ARG A 875 -15.05 -27.94 13.66
C ARG A 875 -15.98 -27.40 12.58
N GLY A 876 -15.48 -26.52 11.71
CA GLY A 876 -16.24 -25.99 10.57
C GLY A 876 -16.67 -27.09 9.59
N LYS A 877 -15.80 -28.05 9.28
CA LYS A 877 -16.14 -29.19 8.44
C LYS A 877 -17.23 -30.05 9.05
N LEU A 878 -17.17 -30.32 10.36
CA LEU A 878 -18.20 -31.07 11.06
C LEU A 878 -19.52 -30.31 11.04
N TYR A 879 -19.48 -29.00 11.35
CA TYR A 879 -20.65 -28.14 11.33
C TYR A 879 -21.37 -28.13 9.95
N VAL A 880 -20.65 -27.99 8.85
CA VAL A 880 -21.22 -28.04 7.48
C VAL A 880 -21.84 -29.42 7.18
N LYS A 881 -21.24 -30.52 7.68
CA LYS A 881 -21.80 -31.86 7.48
C LYS A 881 -23.08 -32.09 8.28
N LEU A 882 -23.26 -31.38 9.39
CA LEU A 882 -24.43 -31.50 10.26
C LEU A 882 -25.60 -30.62 9.78
N LEU A 883 -25.31 -29.50 9.09
CA LEU A 883 -26.32 -28.68 8.41
C LEU A 883 -26.79 -29.29 7.10
#